data_7df5c495f405520702a2b93e1ac05817
#
_entry.id   7df5c495f405520702a2b93e1ac05817
#
_cell.length_a   1.000
_cell.length_b   1.000
_cell.length_c   1.000
_cell.angle_alpha   90.00
_cell.angle_beta   90.00
_cell.angle_gamma   90.00
#
_symmetry.space_group_name_H-M   'P 1'
#
loop_
_entity.id
_entity.type
_entity.pdbx_description
1 polymer ?
#
loop_
_entity_poly.entity_id
_entity_poly.type
_entity_poly.pdbx_seq_one_letter_code
_entity_poly.pdbx_strand_id
1 'polypeptide(L)'
;MPVAQPQPGQAEGVPVTWEAARQTWAGRVATLYGVSNFRYRDYVLSADKIVWHQDTTEVDVEGNIRLTGGPEDINITASSGTLRLNEHTARFFDVTGTMGLRSTGRSVVYSTPNPFIIHARVLLETEEGKYRVVDGSMTNCRLPHPDWQLLAHRINVANGQASTTNTVFKLAGIPVFYLPYLKHPIDENGRQSGFLIPTISNDTIRGLTLGEQYYWAINRSMDMVVGADFYSKRGWAPNGDFRYKGAGLDHVIARWNALFDRGIEITQTTGPQAGQTVHVNQGGADIVAQGRRDFSPETRLAGNAEYLSGYTYRLAFNDNYWQAVSSQVTSDLSLTHSHNGRVPSADFSRLQTFDGATQGNEARILHLPNLRYDMLDRPLAGGPLYWSLGSGISQLSRAEPGFHAHNEGRIDIYPHLSLPLVAGGWSFVPSAALRGTFYSGSQTPDLTGANGGVPTISHDPLHRTYAEAAVDVRPPALERDFSLNRWHRQLRHVIEPELYWNFVGGIGSKQRNVLLVDTTDIETDTNEVGYSVTQRFYLRPNSAQPCADTGDQTAGSAGCPGRAREWASWQLAQRYYLNANFGGALIPGRRNVFSSTLDLTGVSFLTEPRNLSPLLSRIRFEAVPDLRIEWDLDYDPKLGRIGASNLYAGYSRGITTVGLGHAVLNAVDEQGTAATLLQSQQLEPFLEIGKQNRGGFNLAANGGYDFVHGQLQYGGIQAVYNWNCCGLTVGYRRFALGSLRDETQYLYSFTLANFGSVGDIRRSNAVFRDPTVAPSY
;
A
#
# COMPACT_ATOMS: atom_id res chain seq x y z
N MET A 1 74.16 1.34 3.97
CA MET A 1 74.07 2.08 2.69
C MET A 1 72.86 2.99 2.82
N PRO A 2 72.95 4.31 2.60
CA PRO A 2 71.83 5.21 2.79
C PRO A 2 70.82 5.06 1.63
N VAL A 3 69.57 4.99 1.99
CA VAL A 3 68.41 4.99 1.06
C VAL A 3 68.32 6.39 0.48
N ALA A 4 68.41 6.51 -0.84
CA ALA A 4 68.22 7.78 -1.58
C ALA A 4 66.77 8.23 -1.44
N GLN A 5 66.55 9.47 -1.00
CA GLN A 5 65.25 10.12 -1.03
C GLN A 5 64.86 10.42 -2.50
N PRO A 6 63.63 10.21 -2.93
CA PRO A 6 63.19 10.59 -4.26
C PRO A 6 63.09 12.11 -4.42
N GLN A 7 63.56 12.63 -5.53
CA GLN A 7 63.42 14.03 -5.92
C GLN A 7 61.98 14.40 -6.29
N PRO A 8 61.46 15.56 -5.93
CA PRO A 8 60.12 16.00 -6.28
C PRO A 8 60.09 16.42 -7.75
N GLY A 9 59.32 15.72 -8.59
CA GLY A 9 59.05 16.10 -9.99
C GLY A 9 58.85 15.00 -11.03
N GLN A 10 58.91 13.72 -10.69
CA GLN A 10 58.52 12.65 -11.60
C GLN A 10 57.10 12.25 -11.28
N ALA A 11 56.18 12.33 -12.28
CA ALA A 11 54.87 11.71 -12.20
C ALA A 11 55.09 10.22 -11.83
N GLU A 12 54.63 9.78 -10.66
CA GLU A 12 54.68 8.39 -10.23
C GLU A 12 53.86 7.56 -11.24
N GLY A 13 54.58 6.89 -12.16
CA GLY A 13 53.95 5.87 -13.01
C GLY A 13 53.40 4.77 -12.15
N VAL A 14 52.15 4.41 -12.36
CA VAL A 14 51.51 3.29 -11.66
C VAL A 14 52.39 2.03 -11.83
N PRO A 15 52.87 1.37 -10.76
CA PRO A 15 53.81 0.26 -10.90
C PRO A 15 53.11 -0.94 -11.55
N VAL A 16 53.77 -1.51 -12.54
CA VAL A 16 53.39 -2.79 -13.15
C VAL A 16 54.20 -3.90 -12.49
N THR A 17 53.51 -4.93 -11.98
CA THR A 17 54.18 -6.11 -11.37
C THR A 17 53.74 -7.38 -12.08
N TRP A 18 54.63 -8.39 -12.19
CA TRP A 18 54.27 -9.67 -12.83
C TRP A 18 54.98 -10.87 -12.19
N GLU A 19 54.37 -12.03 -12.40
CA GLU A 19 54.93 -13.35 -12.16
C GLU A 19 54.82 -14.16 -13.44
N ALA A 20 55.96 -14.63 -13.98
CA ALA A 20 56.01 -15.36 -15.21
C ALA A 20 57.01 -16.54 -15.10
N ALA A 21 56.71 -17.67 -15.79
CA ALA A 21 57.57 -18.84 -15.80
C ALA A 21 58.92 -18.55 -16.48
N ARG A 22 58.91 -17.69 -17.51
CA ARG A 22 60.11 -17.24 -18.24
C ARG A 22 59.93 -15.81 -18.74
N GLN A 23 60.99 -15.02 -18.68
CA GLN A 23 61.03 -13.66 -19.25
C GLN A 23 62.27 -13.45 -20.12
N THR A 24 62.10 -12.66 -21.17
CA THR A 24 63.16 -12.23 -22.05
C THR A 24 63.04 -10.73 -22.33
N TRP A 25 64.18 -10.07 -22.51
CA TRP A 25 64.24 -8.66 -22.77
C TRP A 25 64.96 -8.35 -24.08
N ALA A 26 64.39 -7.52 -24.91
CA ALA A 26 64.98 -6.96 -26.12
C ALA A 26 64.83 -5.41 -26.09
N GLY A 27 65.84 -4.70 -25.56
CA GLY A 27 65.77 -3.27 -25.31
C GLY A 27 64.74 -2.91 -24.25
N ARG A 28 63.70 -2.17 -24.63
CA ARG A 28 62.56 -1.78 -23.73
C ARG A 28 61.35 -2.67 -23.90
N VAL A 29 61.51 -3.82 -24.55
CA VAL A 29 60.40 -4.78 -24.75
C VAL A 29 60.63 -6.00 -23.86
N ALA A 30 59.71 -6.27 -22.95
CA ALA A 30 59.70 -7.48 -22.13
C ALA A 30 58.75 -8.50 -22.74
N THR A 31 59.23 -9.73 -22.98
CA THR A 31 58.38 -10.87 -23.38
C THR A 31 58.31 -11.84 -22.24
N LEU A 32 57.11 -12.07 -21.74
CA LEU A 32 56.81 -12.92 -20.60
C LEU A 32 56.03 -14.15 -21.09
N TYR A 33 56.41 -15.35 -20.59
CA TYR A 33 55.76 -16.59 -20.96
C TYR A 33 55.23 -17.29 -19.70
N GLY A 34 54.02 -17.88 -19.81
CA GLY A 34 53.35 -18.54 -18.68
C GLY A 34 53.07 -17.55 -17.55
N VAL A 35 52.42 -16.46 -17.87
CA VAL A 35 52.17 -15.36 -16.92
C VAL A 35 50.98 -15.69 -16.07
N SER A 36 51.20 -15.89 -14.75
CA SER A 36 50.15 -16.19 -13.78
C SER A 36 49.55 -14.92 -13.19
N ASN A 37 50.32 -13.84 -13.11
CA ASN A 37 49.92 -12.64 -12.41
C ASN A 37 50.63 -11.40 -12.99
N PHE A 38 49.93 -10.64 -13.85
CA PHE A 38 50.37 -9.34 -14.31
C PHE A 38 49.43 -8.29 -13.80
N ARG A 39 49.91 -7.44 -12.90
CA ARG A 39 49.09 -6.43 -12.19
C ARG A 39 49.35 -5.05 -12.67
N TYR A 40 48.24 -4.36 -12.95
CA TYR A 40 48.22 -2.93 -13.19
C TYR A 40 47.00 -2.32 -12.48
N ARG A 41 47.22 -1.44 -11.50
CA ARG A 41 46.17 -0.94 -10.60
C ARG A 41 45.43 -2.13 -9.95
N ASP A 42 44.11 -2.14 -10.04
CA ASP A 42 43.22 -3.18 -9.49
C ASP A 42 42.97 -4.34 -10.50
N TYR A 43 43.61 -4.33 -11.65
CA TYR A 43 43.45 -5.38 -12.65
C TYR A 43 44.55 -6.44 -12.53
N VAL A 44 44.12 -7.70 -12.65
CA VAL A 44 45.01 -8.86 -12.71
C VAL A 44 44.79 -9.60 -14.04
N LEU A 45 45.85 -9.74 -14.78
CA LEU A 45 45.86 -10.39 -16.10
C LEU A 45 46.77 -11.64 -16.05
N SER A 46 46.26 -12.77 -16.53
CA SER A 46 47.07 -13.98 -16.79
C SER A 46 46.95 -14.38 -18.25
N ALA A 47 48.02 -14.94 -18.83
CA ALA A 47 48.08 -15.36 -20.24
C ALA A 47 49.24 -16.29 -20.49
N ASP A 48 49.20 -16.99 -21.65
CA ASP A 48 50.32 -17.87 -22.04
C ASP A 48 51.56 -17.03 -22.44
N LYS A 49 51.33 -15.86 -23.09
CA LYS A 49 52.38 -14.91 -23.51
C LYS A 49 51.94 -13.49 -23.36
N ILE A 50 52.80 -12.63 -22.80
CA ILE A 50 52.60 -11.17 -22.74
C ILE A 50 53.85 -10.49 -23.31
N VAL A 51 53.66 -9.55 -24.22
CA VAL A 51 54.70 -8.65 -24.73
C VAL A 51 54.40 -7.25 -24.26
N TRP A 52 55.29 -6.72 -23.42
CA TRP A 52 55.12 -5.37 -22.86
C TRP A 52 56.16 -4.42 -23.44
N HIS A 53 55.67 -3.38 -24.09
CA HIS A 53 56.45 -2.28 -24.64
C HIS A 53 56.51 -1.12 -23.65
N GLN A 54 57.63 -0.93 -22.97
CA GLN A 54 57.76 0.06 -21.91
C GLN A 54 57.69 1.50 -22.40
N ASP A 55 58.09 1.76 -23.65
CA ASP A 55 58.10 3.09 -24.25
C ASP A 55 56.73 3.56 -24.66
N THR A 56 55.91 2.69 -25.19
CA THR A 56 54.52 2.96 -25.61
C THR A 56 53.48 2.58 -24.56
N THR A 57 53.88 1.88 -23.49
CA THR A 57 52.98 1.30 -22.45
C THR A 57 51.95 0.36 -23.05
N GLU A 58 52.23 -0.22 -24.23
CA GLU A 58 51.38 -1.18 -24.90
C GLU A 58 51.71 -2.60 -24.42
N VAL A 59 50.68 -3.41 -24.21
CA VAL A 59 50.75 -4.78 -23.75
C VAL A 59 49.98 -5.66 -24.70
N ASP A 60 50.69 -6.48 -25.48
CA ASP A 60 50.08 -7.50 -26.33
C ASP A 60 49.97 -8.82 -25.59
N VAL A 61 48.83 -9.45 -25.65
CA VAL A 61 48.50 -10.67 -24.88
C VAL A 61 47.98 -11.77 -25.78
N GLU A 62 48.53 -12.96 -25.64
CA GLU A 62 48.18 -14.12 -26.45
C GLU A 62 47.98 -15.38 -25.58
N GLY A 63 46.93 -16.15 -25.91
CA GLY A 63 46.64 -17.48 -25.37
C GLY A 63 46.11 -17.49 -23.94
N ASN A 64 45.00 -18.18 -23.69
CA ASN A 64 44.37 -18.43 -22.38
C ASN A 64 44.28 -17.21 -21.47
N ILE A 65 43.91 -16.08 -22.05
CA ILE A 65 43.84 -14.80 -21.36
C ILE A 65 42.72 -14.86 -20.32
N ARG A 66 43.04 -14.42 -19.09
CA ARG A 66 42.05 -14.14 -18.06
C ARG A 66 42.34 -12.79 -17.42
N LEU A 67 41.38 -11.88 -17.49
CA LEU A 67 41.45 -10.55 -16.89
C LEU A 67 40.41 -10.46 -15.80
N THR A 68 40.84 -10.08 -14.57
CA THR A 68 39.96 -9.92 -13.39
C THR A 68 40.28 -8.60 -12.70
N GLY A 69 39.23 -8.05 -11.98
CA GLY A 69 39.36 -6.83 -11.18
C GLY A 69 38.81 -5.58 -11.83
N GLY A 70 39.33 -4.43 -11.41
CA GLY A 70 38.85 -3.12 -11.76
C GLY A 70 37.59 -2.69 -11.03
N PRO A 71 37.16 -1.41 -11.14
CA PRO A 71 36.01 -0.88 -10.40
C PRO A 71 34.70 -1.57 -10.75
N GLU A 72 34.61 -2.23 -11.91
CA GLU A 72 33.41 -2.93 -12.39
C GLU A 72 33.47 -4.46 -12.17
N ASP A 73 34.39 -4.95 -11.34
CA ASP A 73 34.53 -6.39 -11.00
C ASP A 73 34.52 -7.27 -12.27
N ILE A 74 35.39 -6.93 -13.23
CA ILE A 74 35.49 -7.65 -14.51
C ILE A 74 36.06 -9.04 -14.26
N ASN A 75 35.51 -10.06 -14.92
CA ASN A 75 36.06 -11.40 -14.97
C ASN A 75 35.80 -11.98 -16.37
N ILE A 76 36.77 -11.78 -17.26
CA ILE A 76 36.66 -12.20 -18.67
C ILE A 76 37.80 -13.12 -19.06
N THR A 77 37.53 -13.98 -20.04
CA THR A 77 38.50 -14.78 -20.78
C THR A 77 38.52 -14.34 -22.23
N ALA A 78 39.67 -14.41 -22.89
CA ALA A 78 39.85 -14.02 -24.28
C ALA A 78 40.91 -14.87 -24.97
N SER A 79 40.92 -14.86 -26.33
CA SER A 79 41.94 -15.57 -27.14
C SER A 79 43.20 -14.74 -27.35
N SER A 80 43.05 -13.45 -27.61
CA SER A 80 44.14 -12.47 -27.82
C SER A 80 43.65 -11.07 -27.42
N GLY A 81 44.62 -10.14 -27.21
CA GLY A 81 44.27 -8.77 -26.91
C GLY A 81 45.46 -7.83 -26.89
N THR A 82 45.17 -6.54 -26.97
CA THR A 82 46.14 -5.43 -26.85
C THR A 82 45.58 -4.42 -25.86
N LEU A 83 46.40 -3.99 -24.88
CA LEU A 83 46.06 -2.95 -23.92
C LEU A 83 47.05 -1.80 -24.01
N ARG A 84 46.58 -0.56 -23.93
CA ARG A 84 47.38 0.66 -23.79
C ARG A 84 47.15 1.25 -22.40
N LEU A 85 48.10 0.98 -21.50
CA LEU A 85 47.93 1.26 -20.08
C LEU A 85 47.76 2.76 -19.79
N ASN A 86 48.47 3.63 -20.47
CA ASN A 86 48.39 5.10 -20.28
C ASN A 86 47.13 5.73 -20.89
N GLU A 87 46.60 5.13 -21.95
CA GLU A 87 45.41 5.63 -22.65
C GLU A 87 44.10 5.05 -22.07
N HIS A 88 44.21 4.10 -21.15
CA HIS A 88 43.07 3.31 -20.65
C HIS A 88 42.20 2.73 -21.78
N THR A 89 42.85 2.19 -22.81
CA THR A 89 42.18 1.54 -23.92
C THR A 89 42.59 0.09 -24.00
N ALA A 90 41.64 -0.77 -24.40
CA ALA A 90 41.91 -2.20 -24.56
C ALA A 90 41.09 -2.78 -25.72
N ARG A 91 41.63 -3.82 -26.33
CA ARG A 91 40.94 -4.58 -27.38
C ARG A 91 41.18 -6.07 -27.14
N PHE A 92 40.11 -6.81 -26.95
CA PHE A 92 40.16 -8.26 -26.77
C PHE A 92 39.31 -8.97 -27.83
N PHE A 93 39.73 -10.16 -28.21
CA PHE A 93 39.04 -11.03 -29.17
C PHE A 93 38.54 -12.28 -28.51
N ASP A 94 37.38 -12.79 -29.01
CA ASP A 94 36.69 -14.00 -28.56
C ASP A 94 36.45 -14.00 -27.01
N VAL A 95 35.88 -12.93 -26.55
CA VAL A 95 35.69 -12.65 -25.12
C VAL A 95 34.47 -13.39 -24.56
N THR A 96 34.65 -14.01 -23.40
CA THR A 96 33.53 -14.55 -22.61
C THR A 96 33.78 -14.22 -21.15
N GLY A 97 32.72 -13.74 -20.45
CA GLY A 97 32.83 -13.45 -19.02
C GLY A 97 31.78 -12.48 -18.52
N THR A 98 32.06 -11.90 -17.35
CA THR A 98 31.17 -10.98 -16.66
C THR A 98 31.80 -9.61 -16.50
N MET A 99 31.01 -8.56 -16.57
CA MET A 99 31.44 -7.17 -16.41
C MET A 99 30.58 -6.47 -15.35
N GLY A 100 30.63 -6.93 -14.09
CA GLY A 100 30.04 -6.26 -12.92
C GLY A 100 28.55 -5.92 -12.93
N LEU A 101 27.84 -6.21 -13.99
CA LEU A 101 26.42 -5.92 -14.14
C LEU A 101 25.59 -6.87 -13.27
N ARG A 102 25.09 -6.40 -12.13
CA ARG A 102 24.35 -7.24 -11.17
C ARG A 102 22.85 -7.01 -11.18
N SER A 103 22.40 -5.79 -11.37
CA SER A 103 20.97 -5.43 -11.30
C SER A 103 20.73 -4.06 -11.90
N THR A 104 19.55 -3.81 -12.40
CA THR A 104 19.17 -2.53 -13.02
C THR A 104 18.51 -1.55 -12.04
N GLY A 105 18.62 -1.76 -10.72
CA GLY A 105 18.10 -0.85 -9.68
C GLY A 105 16.58 -0.62 -9.69
N ARG A 106 15.84 -1.27 -10.57
CA ARG A 106 14.38 -1.23 -10.63
C ARG A 106 13.79 -2.32 -9.74
N SER A 107 12.63 -2.06 -9.16
CA SER A 107 11.82 -3.10 -8.52
C SER A 107 11.43 -4.13 -9.59
N VAL A 108 12.18 -5.23 -9.65
CA VAL A 108 11.86 -6.37 -10.51
C VAL A 108 11.07 -7.39 -9.71
N VAL A 109 10.15 -8.06 -10.38
CA VAL A 109 9.30 -9.09 -9.76
C VAL A 109 10.13 -10.27 -9.23
N TYR A 110 11.21 -10.62 -9.94
CA TYR A 110 12.12 -11.69 -9.58
C TYR A 110 13.57 -11.29 -9.83
N SER A 111 14.45 -11.56 -8.88
CA SER A 111 15.88 -11.33 -8.98
C SER A 111 16.67 -12.62 -8.73
N THR A 112 17.84 -12.73 -9.34
CA THR A 112 18.79 -13.84 -9.17
C THR A 112 20.18 -13.28 -8.85
N PRO A 113 21.01 -14.00 -8.10
CA PRO A 113 22.41 -13.63 -7.87
C PRO A 113 23.31 -13.84 -9.11
N ASN A 114 22.79 -14.40 -10.19
CA ASN A 114 23.57 -14.67 -11.39
C ASN A 114 24.02 -13.34 -12.04
N PRO A 115 25.32 -13.16 -12.33
CA PRO A 115 25.80 -12.00 -13.07
C PRO A 115 25.38 -12.09 -14.54
N PHE A 116 25.40 -10.96 -15.22
CA PHE A 116 25.25 -10.94 -16.67
C PHE A 116 26.55 -11.44 -17.35
N ILE A 117 26.42 -12.49 -18.15
CA ILE A 117 27.49 -13.09 -18.93
C ILE A 117 27.45 -12.48 -20.32
N ILE A 118 28.58 -11.98 -20.79
CA ILE A 118 28.76 -11.43 -22.13
C ILE A 118 29.64 -12.39 -22.93
N HIS A 119 29.26 -12.66 -24.17
CA HIS A 119 30.08 -13.28 -25.16
C HIS A 119 30.24 -12.31 -26.36
N ALA A 120 31.48 -12.08 -26.82
CA ALA A 120 31.76 -11.08 -27.83
C ALA A 120 32.86 -11.51 -28.79
N ARG A 121 32.67 -11.27 -30.08
CA ARG A 121 33.79 -11.45 -31.04
C ARG A 121 34.89 -10.43 -30.78
N VAL A 122 34.53 -9.18 -30.48
CA VAL A 122 35.49 -8.15 -30.09
C VAL A 122 34.92 -7.32 -28.94
N LEU A 123 35.72 -7.13 -27.90
CA LEU A 123 35.47 -6.19 -26.80
C LEU A 123 36.49 -5.06 -26.87
N LEU A 124 36.03 -3.83 -26.94
CA LEU A 124 36.85 -2.62 -26.96
C LEU A 124 36.54 -1.82 -25.68
N GLU A 125 37.56 -1.45 -24.93
CA GLU A 125 37.52 -0.35 -23.99
C GLU A 125 38.05 0.89 -24.68
N THR A 126 37.19 1.88 -24.90
CA THR A 126 37.53 3.09 -25.66
C THR A 126 38.01 4.23 -24.80
N GLU A 127 37.60 4.25 -23.55
CA GLU A 127 37.97 5.13 -22.45
C GLU A 127 37.68 4.39 -21.15
N GLU A 128 38.25 4.83 -20.05
CA GLU A 128 38.00 4.21 -18.74
C GLU A 128 36.48 4.10 -18.44
N GLY A 129 35.97 2.87 -18.23
CA GLY A 129 34.56 2.59 -17.99
C GLY A 129 33.62 2.71 -19.21
N LYS A 130 34.17 2.86 -20.43
CA LYS A 130 33.36 2.87 -21.66
C LYS A 130 33.74 1.68 -22.57
N TYR A 131 32.79 0.77 -22.72
CA TYR A 131 32.98 -0.48 -23.44
C TYR A 131 32.14 -0.53 -24.69
N ARG A 132 32.69 -1.15 -25.73
CA ARG A 132 31.99 -1.50 -26.97
C ARG A 132 32.19 -2.97 -27.28
N VAL A 133 31.09 -3.69 -27.32
CA VAL A 133 31.02 -5.09 -27.75
C VAL A 133 30.60 -5.13 -29.23
N VAL A 134 31.30 -5.88 -30.06
CA VAL A 134 30.95 -6.10 -31.46
C VAL A 134 30.61 -7.56 -31.67
N ASP A 135 29.48 -7.82 -32.34
CA ASP A 135 28.92 -9.15 -32.59
C ASP A 135 28.89 -9.99 -31.31
N GLY A 136 28.11 -9.52 -30.36
CA GLY A 136 28.06 -10.09 -29.04
C GLY A 136 26.68 -10.57 -28.61
N SER A 137 26.67 -11.31 -27.50
CA SER A 137 25.45 -11.73 -26.82
C SER A 137 25.55 -11.51 -25.32
N MET A 138 24.40 -11.39 -24.68
CA MET A 138 24.28 -11.18 -23.24
C MET A 138 23.16 -12.06 -22.68
N THR A 139 23.39 -12.65 -21.51
CA THR A 139 22.39 -13.38 -20.70
C THR A 139 22.79 -13.41 -19.23
N ASN A 140 21.84 -13.57 -18.31
CA ASN A 140 22.13 -13.92 -16.90
C ASN A 140 21.74 -15.37 -16.57
N CYS A 141 21.47 -16.18 -17.58
CA CYS A 141 21.19 -17.58 -17.44
C CYS A 141 22.50 -18.41 -17.36
N ARG A 142 22.42 -19.59 -16.78
CA ARG A 142 23.54 -20.53 -16.77
C ARG A 142 23.82 -21.06 -18.16
N LEU A 143 25.11 -21.05 -18.55
CA LEU A 143 25.57 -21.67 -19.78
C LEU A 143 25.72 -23.20 -19.61
N PRO A 144 25.71 -24.01 -20.70
CA PRO A 144 25.78 -23.60 -22.11
C PRO A 144 24.42 -23.33 -22.79
N HIS A 145 23.29 -23.64 -22.16
CA HIS A 145 21.95 -23.51 -22.76
C HIS A 145 21.13 -22.44 -22.03
N PRO A 146 21.33 -21.15 -22.35
CA PRO A 146 20.57 -20.09 -21.69
C PRO A 146 19.10 -20.10 -22.13
N ASP A 147 18.20 -19.93 -21.16
CA ASP A 147 16.76 -19.82 -21.43
C ASP A 147 16.44 -18.58 -22.26
N TRP A 148 17.20 -17.47 -22.05
CA TRP A 148 17.10 -16.29 -22.88
C TRP A 148 18.49 -15.75 -23.24
N GLN A 149 18.59 -15.12 -24.40
CA GLN A 149 19.80 -14.51 -24.88
C GLN A 149 19.49 -13.27 -25.74
N LEU A 150 20.19 -12.19 -25.49
CA LEU A 150 20.16 -11.00 -26.32
C LEU A 150 21.38 -11.03 -27.25
N LEU A 151 21.17 -11.09 -28.55
CA LEU A 151 22.22 -11.01 -29.56
C LEU A 151 22.20 -9.59 -30.17
N ALA A 152 23.36 -8.94 -30.26
CA ALA A 152 23.44 -7.61 -30.85
C ALA A 152 24.67 -7.46 -31.69
N HIS A 153 24.55 -6.77 -32.84
CA HIS A 153 25.71 -6.44 -33.67
C HIS A 153 26.65 -5.50 -32.90
N ARG A 154 26.10 -4.56 -32.13
CA ARG A 154 26.90 -3.65 -31.29
C ARG A 154 26.19 -3.40 -29.94
N ILE A 155 26.96 -3.50 -28.85
CA ILE A 155 26.57 -3.07 -27.52
C ILE A 155 27.55 -2.01 -27.06
N ASN A 156 27.08 -0.81 -26.74
CA ASN A 156 27.91 0.24 -26.13
C ASN A 156 27.47 0.40 -24.67
N VAL A 157 28.43 0.38 -23.79
CA VAL A 157 28.25 0.64 -22.34
C VAL A 157 28.99 1.91 -22.00
N ALA A 158 28.29 2.93 -21.54
CA ALA A 158 28.88 4.21 -21.16
C ALA A 158 27.96 4.94 -20.19
N ASN A 159 28.51 5.61 -19.19
CA ASN A 159 27.79 6.47 -18.25
C ASN A 159 26.58 5.77 -17.59
N GLY A 160 26.75 4.53 -17.14
CA GLY A 160 25.69 3.75 -16.51
C GLY A 160 24.57 3.32 -17.48
N GLN A 161 24.79 3.34 -18.79
CA GLN A 161 23.82 2.95 -19.81
C GLN A 161 24.42 1.90 -20.77
N ALA A 162 23.61 0.91 -21.13
CA ALA A 162 23.86 0.03 -22.25
C ALA A 162 22.93 0.42 -23.42
N SER A 163 23.49 0.59 -24.60
CA SER A 163 22.74 0.76 -25.86
C SER A 163 23.11 -0.32 -26.84
N THR A 164 22.13 -0.88 -27.53
CA THR A 164 22.37 -1.96 -28.50
C THR A 164 21.77 -1.61 -29.85
N THR A 165 22.38 -2.12 -30.91
CA THR A 165 21.89 -1.96 -32.28
C THR A 165 21.78 -3.30 -32.97
N ASN A 166 20.75 -3.46 -33.83
CA ASN A 166 20.41 -4.69 -34.53
C ASN A 166 20.32 -5.87 -33.55
N THR A 167 19.39 -5.78 -32.67
CA THR A 167 19.26 -6.70 -31.53
C THR A 167 18.21 -7.75 -31.79
N VAL A 168 18.56 -9.01 -31.61
CA VAL A 168 17.64 -10.16 -31.66
C VAL A 168 17.54 -10.75 -30.28
N PHE A 169 16.32 -10.80 -29.78
CA PHE A 169 16.02 -11.51 -28.53
C PHE A 169 15.64 -12.96 -28.83
N LYS A 170 16.33 -13.91 -28.20
CA LYS A 170 16.06 -15.34 -28.28
C LYS A 170 15.51 -15.84 -26.95
N LEU A 171 14.51 -16.70 -27.02
CA LEU A 171 13.95 -17.46 -25.93
C LEU A 171 14.07 -18.95 -26.24
N ALA A 172 14.68 -19.74 -25.36
CA ALA A 172 15.01 -21.16 -25.60
C ALA A 172 15.66 -21.42 -26.98
N GLY A 173 16.55 -20.50 -27.41
CA GLY A 173 17.24 -20.56 -28.70
C GLY A 173 16.44 -20.08 -29.90
N ILE A 174 15.13 -19.83 -29.77
CA ILE A 174 14.25 -19.36 -30.85
C ILE A 174 14.23 -17.83 -30.88
N PRO A 175 14.45 -17.16 -32.05
CA PRO A 175 14.31 -15.72 -32.16
C PRO A 175 12.84 -15.31 -32.04
N VAL A 176 12.53 -14.46 -31.02
CA VAL A 176 11.16 -14.05 -30.71
C VAL A 176 10.86 -12.66 -31.28
N PHE A 177 11.81 -11.72 -31.14
CA PHE A 177 11.65 -10.38 -31.70
C PHE A 177 12.99 -9.74 -32.07
N TYR A 178 12.91 -8.72 -32.93
CA TYR A 178 14.03 -7.91 -33.39
C TYR A 178 13.81 -6.45 -33.02
N LEU A 179 14.84 -5.81 -32.48
CA LEU A 179 14.86 -4.40 -32.13
C LEU A 179 16.03 -3.72 -32.90
N PRO A 180 15.77 -2.73 -33.73
CA PRO A 180 16.86 -2.00 -34.43
C PRO A 180 17.72 -1.23 -33.44
N TYR A 181 17.16 -0.74 -32.34
CA TYR A 181 17.86 -0.03 -31.29
C TYR A 181 17.17 -0.30 -29.94
N LEU A 182 17.99 -0.56 -28.89
CA LEU A 182 17.53 -0.70 -27.50
C LEU A 182 18.49 0.08 -26.61
N LYS A 183 17.97 0.79 -25.61
CA LYS A 183 18.74 1.48 -24.59
C LYS A 183 18.21 1.12 -23.21
N HIS A 184 19.11 0.72 -22.30
CA HIS A 184 18.75 0.27 -20.95
C HIS A 184 19.75 0.80 -19.91
N PRO A 185 19.28 1.33 -18.75
CA PRO A 185 20.16 1.68 -17.65
C PRO A 185 20.75 0.41 -17.00
N ILE A 186 22.03 0.47 -16.66
CA ILE A 186 22.78 -0.62 -16.02
C ILE A 186 23.34 -0.23 -14.65
N ASP A 187 23.24 1.05 -14.29
CA ASP A 187 23.66 1.58 -12.99
C ASP A 187 22.55 1.38 -11.96
N GLU A 188 22.88 0.78 -10.81
CA GLU A 188 21.94 0.54 -9.70
C GLU A 188 21.35 1.84 -9.15
N ASN A 189 22.05 2.95 -9.22
CA ASN A 189 21.64 4.26 -8.71
C ASN A 189 21.15 5.22 -9.81
N GLY A 190 21.26 4.85 -11.08
CA GLY A 190 20.94 5.69 -12.23
C GLY A 190 19.47 5.65 -12.61
N ARG A 191 18.63 6.62 -12.16
CA ARG A 191 17.30 6.82 -12.72
C ARG A 191 17.43 7.39 -14.14
N GLN A 192 16.93 6.68 -15.13
CA GLN A 192 17.02 7.10 -16.52
C GLN A 192 15.67 7.04 -17.21
N SER A 193 15.40 8.06 -18.02
CA SER A 193 14.19 8.12 -18.83
C SER A 193 14.23 7.11 -19.96
N GLY A 194 13.08 6.51 -20.28
CA GLY A 194 12.95 5.54 -21.37
C GLY A 194 11.59 4.87 -21.40
N PHE A 195 11.29 4.21 -22.51
CA PHE A 195 10.10 3.39 -22.64
C PHE A 195 10.16 2.19 -21.70
N LEU A 196 9.03 1.87 -21.10
CA LEU A 196 8.86 0.66 -20.31
C LEU A 196 8.53 -0.51 -21.24
N ILE A 197 8.61 -1.72 -20.69
CA ILE A 197 8.23 -2.91 -21.43
C ILE A 197 6.72 -2.85 -21.74
N PRO A 198 6.29 -3.03 -23.00
CA PRO A 198 4.88 -2.96 -23.37
C PRO A 198 4.02 -3.96 -22.61
N THR A 199 2.80 -3.57 -22.30
CA THR A 199 1.79 -4.46 -21.72
C THR A 199 0.97 -5.11 -22.83
N ILE A 200 0.82 -6.42 -22.76
CA ILE A 200 -0.04 -7.19 -23.68
C ILE A 200 -0.90 -8.11 -22.83
N SER A 201 -2.23 -7.98 -22.94
CA SER A 201 -3.17 -8.84 -22.23
C SER A 201 -4.48 -9.03 -23.00
N ASN A 202 -5.31 -9.96 -22.53
CA ASN A 202 -6.63 -10.19 -23.09
C ASN A 202 -7.62 -10.58 -21.99
N ASP A 203 -8.78 -9.93 -22.02
CA ASP A 203 -9.90 -10.26 -21.13
C ASP A 203 -11.26 -10.10 -21.84
N THR A 204 -12.32 -10.51 -21.17
CA THR A 204 -13.67 -10.54 -21.78
C THR A 204 -14.28 -9.15 -21.95
N ILE A 205 -13.89 -8.18 -21.12
CA ILE A 205 -14.44 -6.81 -21.12
C ILE A 205 -13.62 -5.86 -21.97
N ARG A 206 -12.27 -5.84 -21.75
CA ARG A 206 -11.35 -4.91 -22.46
C ARG A 206 -11.00 -5.44 -23.86
N GLY A 207 -11.07 -6.78 -24.05
CA GLY A 207 -10.54 -7.44 -25.23
C GLY A 207 -9.01 -7.48 -25.22
N LEU A 208 -8.39 -7.49 -26.39
CA LEU A 208 -6.95 -7.37 -26.52
C LEU A 208 -6.51 -5.99 -26.01
N THR A 209 -5.59 -5.97 -25.06
CA THR A 209 -4.98 -4.78 -24.50
C THR A 209 -3.55 -4.66 -25.00
N LEU A 210 -3.20 -3.50 -25.55
CA LEU A 210 -1.86 -3.13 -25.92
C LEU A 210 -1.52 -1.81 -25.21
N GLY A 211 -0.50 -1.82 -24.35
CA GLY A 211 -0.14 -0.66 -23.57
C GLY A 211 1.32 -0.31 -23.71
N GLU A 212 1.61 1.01 -23.77
CA GLU A 212 2.97 1.52 -23.76
C GLU A 212 3.10 2.67 -22.76
N GLN A 213 4.23 2.72 -22.08
CA GLN A 213 4.50 3.72 -21.07
C GLN A 213 5.92 4.24 -21.18
N TYR A 214 6.09 5.52 -20.90
CA TYR A 214 7.36 6.19 -20.81
C TYR A 214 7.67 6.60 -19.38
N TYR A 215 8.79 6.12 -18.85
CA TYR A 215 9.33 6.58 -17.57
C TYR A 215 10.18 7.81 -17.79
N TRP A 216 9.86 8.89 -17.10
CA TRP A 216 10.57 10.15 -17.16
C TRP A 216 11.27 10.44 -15.83
N ALA A 217 12.58 10.29 -15.78
CA ALA A 217 13.42 10.72 -14.68
C ALA A 217 13.65 12.24 -14.79
N ILE A 218 12.77 13.04 -14.17
CA ILE A 218 12.81 14.50 -14.26
C ILE A 218 14.06 15.03 -13.57
N ASN A 219 14.31 14.58 -12.33
CA ASN A 219 15.52 14.88 -11.56
C ASN A 219 15.72 13.84 -10.44
N ARG A 220 16.70 14.08 -9.52
CA ARG A 220 16.98 13.14 -8.43
C ARG A 220 15.81 12.93 -7.47
N SER A 221 14.93 13.90 -7.33
CA SER A 221 13.80 13.89 -6.39
C SER A 221 12.46 13.62 -7.06
N MET A 222 12.36 13.70 -8.39
CA MET A 222 11.10 13.61 -9.14
C MET A 222 11.22 12.63 -10.29
N ASP A 223 10.21 11.81 -10.44
CA ASP A 223 9.99 10.97 -11.62
C ASP A 223 8.51 10.86 -11.97
N MET A 224 8.23 10.49 -13.19
CA MET A 224 6.89 10.31 -13.72
C MET A 224 6.84 9.13 -14.70
N VAL A 225 5.74 8.41 -14.68
CA VAL A 225 5.38 7.45 -15.74
C VAL A 225 4.17 8.00 -16.46
N VAL A 226 4.20 8.07 -17.75
CA VAL A 226 3.08 8.47 -18.60
C VAL A 226 2.87 7.43 -19.67
N GLY A 227 1.65 7.00 -19.89
CA GLY A 227 1.34 6.01 -20.90
C GLY A 227 -0.13 5.94 -21.25
N ALA A 228 -0.44 5.03 -22.14
CA ALA A 228 -1.81 4.70 -22.51
C ALA A 228 -1.91 3.22 -22.88
N ASP A 229 -3.02 2.63 -22.49
CA ASP A 229 -3.44 1.30 -22.94
C ASP A 229 -4.52 1.45 -24.00
N PHE A 230 -4.46 0.66 -25.06
CA PHE A 230 -5.53 0.52 -26.02
C PHE A 230 -6.29 -0.77 -25.76
N TYR A 231 -7.57 -0.64 -25.43
CA TYR A 231 -8.51 -1.75 -25.25
C TYR A 231 -9.29 -1.95 -26.54
N SER A 232 -9.12 -3.10 -27.20
CA SER A 232 -9.74 -3.33 -28.51
C SER A 232 -11.28 -3.22 -28.50
N LYS A 233 -11.92 -3.55 -27.37
CA LYS A 233 -13.37 -3.44 -27.18
C LYS A 233 -13.82 -2.09 -26.60
N ARG A 234 -12.95 -1.34 -25.90
CA ARG A 234 -13.35 -0.20 -25.07
C ARG A 234 -12.77 1.15 -25.53
N GLY A 235 -11.57 1.18 -26.09
CA GLY A 235 -10.92 2.41 -26.54
C GLY A 235 -9.61 2.71 -25.82
N TRP A 236 -9.26 4.00 -25.74
CA TRP A 236 -7.98 4.46 -25.16
C TRP A 236 -8.08 4.74 -23.67
N ALA A 237 -7.13 4.24 -22.92
CA ALA A 237 -7.02 4.39 -21.47
C ALA A 237 -5.68 5.03 -21.08
N PRO A 238 -5.57 6.39 -21.04
CA PRO A 238 -4.38 7.06 -20.54
C PRO A 238 -4.20 6.79 -19.06
N ASN A 239 -2.94 6.58 -18.67
CA ASN A 239 -2.57 6.26 -17.28
C ASN A 239 -1.19 6.81 -16.93
N GLY A 240 -0.90 6.92 -15.63
CA GLY A 240 0.42 7.31 -15.19
C GLY A 240 0.56 7.45 -13.68
N ASP A 241 1.80 7.70 -13.27
CA ASP A 241 2.21 7.95 -11.90
C ASP A 241 3.19 9.12 -11.86
N PHE A 242 3.04 10.02 -10.90
CA PHE A 242 4.03 11.04 -10.56
C PHE A 242 4.53 10.80 -9.13
N ARG A 243 5.82 10.91 -8.91
CA ARG A 243 6.43 10.76 -7.60
C ARG A 243 7.45 11.88 -7.34
N TYR A 244 7.33 12.48 -6.18
CA TYR A 244 8.29 13.40 -5.61
C TYR A 244 8.72 12.89 -4.24
N LYS A 245 10.02 12.90 -3.96
CA LYS A 245 10.62 12.61 -2.66
C LYS A 245 11.57 13.74 -2.29
N GLY A 246 11.18 14.52 -1.29
CA GLY A 246 12.00 15.59 -0.72
C GLY A 246 12.90 15.12 0.42
N ALA A 247 13.33 16.07 1.26
CA ALA A 247 14.09 15.77 2.48
C ALA A 247 13.20 15.13 3.53
N GLY A 248 13.76 14.25 4.36
CA GLY A 248 13.04 13.62 5.47
C GLY A 248 11.82 12.82 4.99
N LEU A 249 10.64 13.22 5.46
CA LEU A 249 9.35 12.58 5.15
C LEU A 249 8.57 13.27 4.02
N ASP A 250 9.11 14.35 3.45
CA ASP A 250 8.47 15.10 2.37
C ASP A 250 8.28 14.22 1.13
N HIS A 251 7.05 14.12 0.64
CA HIS A 251 6.73 13.38 -0.58
C HIS A 251 5.43 13.86 -1.22
N VAL A 252 5.30 13.62 -2.50
CA VAL A 252 4.04 13.68 -3.25
C VAL A 252 4.01 12.47 -4.19
N ILE A 253 2.89 11.76 -4.19
CA ILE A 253 2.61 10.66 -5.10
C ILE A 253 1.26 10.94 -5.73
N ALA A 254 1.18 10.92 -7.05
CA ALA A 254 -0.08 11.04 -7.77
C ALA A 254 -0.19 9.91 -8.79
N ARG A 255 -1.37 9.34 -8.94
CA ARG A 255 -1.71 8.31 -9.92
C ARG A 255 -2.99 8.70 -10.63
N TRP A 256 -3.05 8.45 -11.92
CA TRP A 256 -4.24 8.66 -12.72
C TRP A 256 -4.47 7.52 -13.68
N ASN A 257 -5.72 7.19 -13.83
CA ASN A 257 -6.21 6.26 -14.83
C ASN A 257 -7.50 6.83 -15.42
N ALA A 258 -7.66 6.78 -16.71
CA ALA A 258 -8.88 7.20 -17.36
C ALA A 258 -9.20 6.25 -18.53
N LEU A 259 -10.43 6.32 -19.03
CA LEU A 259 -10.86 5.58 -20.20
C LEU A 259 -11.81 6.41 -21.06
N PHE A 260 -11.45 6.61 -22.30
CA PHE A 260 -12.33 7.11 -23.37
C PHE A 260 -13.09 5.90 -23.94
N ASP A 261 -14.20 5.57 -23.28
CA ASP A 261 -14.95 4.36 -23.54
C ASP A 261 -15.84 4.46 -24.78
N ARG A 262 -15.87 3.40 -25.57
CA ARG A 262 -16.81 3.24 -26.69
C ARG A 262 -18.16 2.68 -26.25
N GLY A 263 -18.30 2.29 -24.98
CA GLY A 263 -19.49 1.64 -24.44
C GLY A 263 -19.60 0.14 -24.76
N ILE A 264 -20.55 -0.49 -24.12
CA ILE A 264 -20.95 -1.89 -24.33
C ILE A 264 -22.47 -2.03 -24.35
N GLU A 265 -22.94 -3.07 -25.00
CA GLU A 265 -24.33 -3.48 -24.95
C GLU A 265 -24.55 -4.34 -23.69
N ILE A 266 -25.45 -3.90 -22.81
CA ILE A 266 -25.82 -4.61 -21.57
C ILE A 266 -27.31 -4.98 -21.65
N THR A 267 -27.65 -6.25 -21.44
CA THR A 267 -29.05 -6.66 -21.25
C THR A 267 -29.43 -6.42 -19.79
N GLN A 268 -30.38 -5.55 -19.54
CA GLN A 268 -30.87 -5.27 -18.21
C GLN A 268 -31.65 -6.46 -17.65
N THR A 269 -31.27 -6.90 -16.44
CA THR A 269 -31.89 -8.04 -15.76
C THR A 269 -33.00 -7.65 -14.81
N THR A 270 -33.06 -6.35 -14.41
CA THR A 270 -34.01 -5.83 -13.42
C THR A 270 -34.56 -4.48 -13.85
N GLY A 271 -35.68 -4.07 -13.27
CA GLY A 271 -36.32 -2.76 -13.51
C GLY A 271 -37.25 -2.72 -14.71
N PRO A 272 -37.80 -1.53 -15.05
CA PRO A 272 -38.79 -1.39 -16.13
C PRO A 272 -38.30 -1.76 -17.51
N GLN A 273 -36.99 -1.88 -17.72
CA GLN A 273 -36.34 -2.24 -18.98
C GLN A 273 -35.71 -3.65 -18.94
N ALA A 274 -36.12 -4.51 -18.00
CA ALA A 274 -35.65 -5.89 -17.94
C ALA A 274 -35.84 -6.63 -19.26
N GLY A 275 -34.79 -7.29 -19.76
CA GLY A 275 -34.78 -7.97 -21.06
C GLY A 275 -34.42 -7.07 -22.25
N GLN A 276 -34.29 -5.77 -22.08
CA GLN A 276 -33.81 -4.86 -23.14
C GLN A 276 -32.28 -4.75 -23.13
N THR A 277 -31.69 -4.65 -24.31
CA THR A 277 -30.26 -4.34 -24.47
C THR A 277 -30.08 -2.85 -24.59
N VAL A 278 -29.26 -2.29 -23.71
CA VAL A 278 -28.98 -0.86 -23.65
C VAL A 278 -27.49 -0.62 -23.86
N HIS A 279 -27.15 0.38 -24.65
CA HIS A 279 -25.76 0.82 -24.79
C HIS A 279 -25.34 1.63 -23.58
N VAL A 280 -24.31 1.18 -22.85
CA VAL A 280 -23.83 1.84 -21.62
C VAL A 280 -22.37 2.23 -21.78
N ASN A 281 -22.09 3.51 -21.63
CA ASN A 281 -20.74 4.04 -21.52
C ASN A 281 -20.29 3.95 -20.05
N GLN A 282 -19.19 3.24 -19.80
CA GLN A 282 -18.61 3.07 -18.46
C GLN A 282 -17.27 3.81 -18.32
N GLY A 283 -16.95 4.69 -19.26
CA GLY A 283 -15.73 5.49 -19.24
C GLY A 283 -15.68 6.49 -18.09
N GLY A 284 -14.51 7.01 -17.83
CA GLY A 284 -14.30 7.95 -16.75
C GLY A 284 -12.84 8.09 -16.38
N ALA A 285 -12.61 8.66 -15.19
CA ALA A 285 -11.28 8.86 -14.63
C ALA A 285 -11.27 8.60 -13.12
N ASP A 286 -10.16 8.06 -12.64
CA ASP A 286 -9.81 7.90 -11.23
C ASP A 286 -8.41 8.48 -11.02
N ILE A 287 -8.32 9.54 -10.20
CA ILE A 287 -7.09 10.27 -9.92
C ILE A 287 -6.90 10.28 -8.41
N VAL A 288 -5.78 9.78 -7.94
CA VAL A 288 -5.41 9.75 -6.52
C VAL A 288 -4.09 10.48 -6.35
N ALA A 289 -4.05 11.42 -5.42
CA ALA A 289 -2.83 12.12 -5.04
C ALA A 289 -2.69 12.13 -3.52
N GLN A 290 -1.50 11.87 -3.02
CA GLN A 290 -1.18 12.00 -1.59
C GLN A 290 0.15 12.73 -1.42
N GLY A 291 0.26 13.47 -0.33
CA GLY A 291 1.48 14.22 -0.08
C GLY A 291 1.63 14.66 1.36
N ARG A 292 2.88 14.93 1.71
CA ARG A 292 3.28 15.49 3.00
C ARG A 292 4.44 16.45 2.81
N ARG A 293 4.38 17.57 3.51
CA ARG A 293 5.46 18.55 3.62
C ARG A 293 5.60 18.98 5.07
N ASP A 294 6.76 18.77 5.65
CA ASP A 294 7.12 19.25 6.98
C ASP A 294 7.89 20.58 6.82
N PHE A 295 7.24 21.72 7.12
CA PHE A 295 7.89 23.06 7.08
C PHE A 295 8.80 23.27 8.28
N SER A 296 8.43 22.68 9.42
CA SER A 296 9.20 22.64 10.66
C SER A 296 8.79 21.42 11.46
N PRO A 297 9.46 21.06 12.57
CA PRO A 297 9.01 20.00 13.47
C PRO A 297 7.59 20.20 13.99
N GLU A 298 7.12 21.44 14.03
CA GLU A 298 5.82 21.84 14.57
C GLU A 298 4.76 22.06 13.48
N THR A 299 5.15 22.29 12.22
CA THR A 299 4.23 22.69 11.14
C THR A 299 4.28 21.71 9.99
N ARG A 300 3.13 21.13 9.69
CA ARG A 300 2.95 20.11 8.66
C ARG A 300 1.77 20.43 7.75
N LEU A 301 1.99 20.25 6.47
CA LEU A 301 0.94 20.10 5.46
C LEU A 301 0.90 18.64 5.03
N ALA A 302 -0.25 18.01 5.13
CA ALA A 302 -0.46 16.65 4.66
C ALA A 302 -1.86 16.53 4.07
N GLY A 303 -2.02 15.63 3.12
CA GLY A 303 -3.33 15.38 2.56
C GLY A 303 -3.33 14.29 1.52
N ASN A 304 -4.54 13.90 1.20
CA ASN A 304 -4.86 13.01 0.13
C ASN A 304 -5.99 13.63 -0.71
N ALA A 305 -5.93 13.48 -2.01
CA ALA A 305 -6.97 13.92 -2.93
C ALA A 305 -7.32 12.76 -3.86
N GLU A 306 -8.60 12.41 -3.90
CA GLU A 306 -9.14 11.41 -4.80
C GLU A 306 -10.29 12.02 -5.61
N TYR A 307 -10.21 11.88 -6.92
CA TYR A 307 -11.24 12.25 -7.85
C TYR A 307 -11.71 11.04 -8.64
N LEU A 308 -12.98 10.72 -8.53
CA LEU A 308 -13.64 9.68 -9.31
C LEU A 308 -14.77 10.33 -10.13
N SER A 309 -14.71 10.19 -11.43
CA SER A 309 -15.70 10.75 -12.33
C SER A 309 -17.07 10.06 -12.25
N GLY A 310 -17.10 8.79 -11.86
CA GLY A 310 -18.32 8.00 -11.70
C GLY A 310 -18.04 6.61 -11.13
N TYR A 311 -18.97 6.13 -10.31
CA TYR A 311 -18.82 4.83 -9.64
C TYR A 311 -18.79 3.66 -10.62
N THR A 312 -19.54 3.77 -11.73
CA THR A 312 -19.56 2.75 -12.82
C THR A 312 -18.17 2.50 -13.39
N TYR A 313 -17.36 3.57 -13.55
CA TYR A 313 -15.97 3.43 -14.02
C TYR A 313 -15.13 2.60 -13.05
N ARG A 314 -15.22 2.88 -11.75
CA ARG A 314 -14.49 2.14 -10.71
C ARG A 314 -14.93 0.68 -10.65
N LEU A 315 -16.23 0.41 -10.63
CA LEU A 315 -16.78 -0.95 -10.66
C LEU A 315 -16.29 -1.76 -11.86
N ALA A 316 -16.31 -1.16 -13.04
CA ALA A 316 -16.00 -1.84 -14.29
C ALA A 316 -14.50 -2.10 -14.51
N PHE A 317 -13.61 -1.21 -14.06
CA PHE A 317 -12.21 -1.23 -14.48
C PHE A 317 -11.18 -1.34 -13.36
N ASN A 318 -11.55 -1.20 -12.07
CA ASN A 318 -10.60 -1.40 -10.99
C ASN A 318 -10.30 -2.89 -10.80
N ASP A 319 -9.04 -3.27 -10.84
CA ASP A 319 -8.60 -4.67 -10.74
C ASP A 319 -8.53 -5.18 -9.28
N ASN A 320 -8.70 -4.31 -8.29
CA ASN A 320 -8.83 -4.69 -6.89
C ASN A 320 -10.32 -4.71 -6.53
N TYR A 321 -10.83 -5.87 -6.09
CA TYR A 321 -12.25 -6.03 -5.73
C TYR A 321 -12.72 -5.01 -4.69
N TRP A 322 -11.97 -4.84 -3.60
CA TRP A 322 -12.34 -3.94 -2.50
C TRP A 322 -12.40 -2.48 -2.93
N GLN A 323 -11.47 -2.06 -3.80
CA GLN A 323 -11.53 -0.74 -4.40
C GLN A 323 -12.67 -0.62 -5.42
N ALA A 324 -12.90 -1.65 -6.21
CA ALA A 324 -13.97 -1.65 -7.21
C ALA A 324 -15.35 -1.44 -6.56
N VAL A 325 -15.62 -2.11 -5.44
CA VAL A 325 -16.92 -2.00 -4.72
C VAL A 325 -16.98 -0.85 -3.72
N SER A 326 -15.89 -0.11 -3.51
CA SER A 326 -15.87 1.05 -2.63
C SER A 326 -16.69 2.19 -3.22
N SER A 327 -17.83 2.50 -2.59
CA SER A 327 -18.71 3.60 -2.99
C SER A 327 -18.31 4.95 -2.42
N GLN A 328 -17.24 5.02 -1.64
CA GLN A 328 -16.80 6.23 -0.95
C GLN A 328 -15.50 6.77 -1.53
N VAL A 329 -15.43 8.09 -1.70
CA VAL A 329 -14.27 8.85 -2.13
C VAL A 329 -14.02 9.97 -1.13
N THR A 330 -12.83 9.99 -0.56
CA THR A 330 -12.45 10.97 0.46
C THR A 330 -11.22 11.75 0.00
N SER A 331 -11.31 13.08 0.08
CA SER A 331 -10.17 13.96 -0.13
C SER A 331 -10.03 14.88 1.06
N ASP A 332 -8.82 15.05 1.54
CA ASP A 332 -8.49 15.95 2.64
C ASP A 332 -7.14 16.60 2.44
N LEU A 333 -7.02 17.86 2.85
CA LEU A 333 -5.79 18.62 2.91
C LEU A 333 -5.76 19.36 4.23
N SER A 334 -4.80 19.08 5.09
CA SER A 334 -4.68 19.64 6.42
C SER A 334 -3.33 20.34 6.60
N LEU A 335 -3.38 21.62 6.98
CA LEU A 335 -2.23 22.38 7.48
C LEU A 335 -2.37 22.46 8.99
N THR A 336 -1.45 21.83 9.71
CA THR A 336 -1.47 21.75 11.17
C THR A 336 -0.20 22.37 11.74
N HIS A 337 -0.36 23.23 12.78
CA HIS A 337 0.73 23.71 13.60
C HIS A 337 0.52 23.24 15.05
N SER A 338 1.50 22.55 15.64
CA SER A 338 1.41 22.01 16.99
C SER A 338 2.54 22.56 17.85
N HIS A 339 2.21 23.44 18.78
CA HIS A 339 3.19 24.02 19.72
C HIS A 339 2.62 24.10 21.14
N ASN A 340 3.33 23.52 22.10
CA ASN A 340 2.96 23.56 23.53
C ASN A 340 1.47 23.19 23.77
N GLY A 341 0.97 22.10 23.13
CA GLY A 341 -0.40 21.63 23.31
C GLY A 341 -1.49 22.55 22.70
N ARG A 342 -1.11 23.49 21.86
CA ARG A 342 -2.03 24.30 21.04
C ARG A 342 -1.89 23.86 19.59
N VAL A 343 -3.02 23.60 18.94
CA VAL A 343 -3.05 23.01 17.60
C VAL A 343 -4.01 23.80 16.71
N PRO A 344 -3.61 24.99 16.21
CA PRO A 344 -4.33 25.57 15.10
C PRO A 344 -4.20 24.73 13.83
N SER A 345 -5.30 24.51 13.13
CA SER A 345 -5.32 23.80 11.85
C SER A 345 -6.24 24.48 10.84
N ALA A 346 -5.95 24.25 9.57
CA ALA A 346 -6.80 24.62 8.45
C ALA A 346 -7.00 23.38 7.56
N ASP A 347 -8.22 22.92 7.49
CA ASP A 347 -8.58 21.68 6.80
C ASP A 347 -9.50 21.99 5.63
N PHE A 348 -9.28 21.29 4.51
CA PHE A 348 -10.16 21.28 3.34
C PHE A 348 -10.51 19.82 3.09
N SER A 349 -11.79 19.47 3.13
CA SER A 349 -12.21 18.10 2.92
C SER A 349 -13.41 17.96 2.00
N ARG A 350 -13.43 16.84 1.27
CA ARG A 350 -14.52 16.41 0.41
C ARG A 350 -14.78 14.94 0.67
N LEU A 351 -16.01 14.63 1.06
CA LEU A 351 -16.55 13.29 1.11
C LEU A 351 -17.59 13.13 0.02
N GLN A 352 -17.47 12.10 -0.81
CA GLN A 352 -18.44 11.74 -1.83
C GLN A 352 -18.83 10.28 -1.63
N THR A 353 -20.10 10.00 -1.54
CA THR A 353 -20.64 8.64 -1.41
C THR A 353 -21.60 8.39 -2.55
N PHE A 354 -21.35 7.33 -3.31
CA PHE A 354 -22.23 6.93 -4.42
C PHE A 354 -23.29 5.94 -3.90
N ASP A 355 -24.52 6.26 -4.14
CA ASP A 355 -25.66 5.39 -3.87
C ASP A 355 -26.05 4.62 -5.15
N GLY A 356 -25.23 3.60 -5.48
CA GLY A 356 -25.36 2.79 -6.69
C GLY A 356 -24.64 3.34 -7.90
N ALA A 357 -24.85 2.67 -9.03
CA ALA A 357 -24.14 2.94 -10.29
C ALA A 357 -24.80 4.03 -11.17
N THR A 358 -25.97 4.52 -10.77
CA THR A 358 -26.68 5.54 -11.53
C THR A 358 -25.98 6.89 -11.42
N GLN A 359 -25.65 7.49 -12.54
CA GLN A 359 -25.00 8.80 -12.57
C GLN A 359 -25.87 9.88 -11.88
N GLY A 360 -25.25 10.67 -11.01
CA GLY A 360 -25.93 11.71 -10.23
C GLY A 360 -26.56 11.23 -8.93
N ASN A 361 -26.55 9.91 -8.67
CA ASN A 361 -27.01 9.36 -7.39
C ASN A 361 -25.85 9.30 -6.39
N GLU A 362 -25.45 10.48 -5.92
CA GLU A 362 -24.32 10.64 -4.99
C GLU A 362 -24.62 11.68 -3.92
N ALA A 363 -24.16 11.45 -2.73
CA ALA A 363 -24.08 12.44 -1.66
C ALA A 363 -22.66 13.03 -1.61
N ARG A 364 -22.55 14.34 -1.57
CA ARG A 364 -21.28 15.05 -1.48
C ARG A 364 -21.28 16.07 -0.36
N ILE A 365 -20.28 15.97 0.49
CA ILE A 365 -20.06 16.83 1.65
C ILE A 365 -18.72 17.54 1.48
N LEU A 366 -18.72 18.85 1.70
CA LEU A 366 -17.52 19.69 1.58
C LEU A 366 -17.33 20.55 2.84
N HIS A 367 -16.07 20.65 3.29
CA HIS A 367 -15.60 21.65 4.25
C HIS A 367 -14.56 22.52 3.53
N LEU A 368 -14.87 23.79 3.26
CA LEU A 368 -14.07 24.67 2.40
C LEU A 368 -14.08 26.14 2.87
N PRO A 369 -13.24 26.57 3.82
CA PRO A 369 -12.36 25.83 4.72
C PRO A 369 -13.02 25.38 6.02
N ASN A 370 -12.29 24.57 6.80
CA ASN A 370 -12.55 24.30 8.21
C ASN A 370 -11.33 24.76 9.02
N LEU A 371 -11.45 25.91 9.69
CA LEU A 371 -10.39 26.47 10.53
C LEU A 371 -10.65 26.05 11.97
N ARG A 372 -9.70 25.39 12.59
CA ARG A 372 -9.82 24.87 13.96
C ARG A 372 -8.70 25.41 14.84
N TYR A 373 -9.02 25.59 16.10
CA TYR A 373 -8.06 25.83 17.15
C TYR A 373 -8.39 24.92 18.32
N ASP A 374 -7.55 23.91 18.51
CA ASP A 374 -7.65 22.96 19.60
C ASP A 374 -6.54 23.24 20.61
N MET A 375 -6.91 23.26 21.88
CA MET A 375 -5.99 23.30 23.01
C MET A 375 -6.15 22.00 23.80
N LEU A 376 -5.09 21.23 23.87
CA LEU A 376 -5.05 19.96 24.60
C LEU A 376 -5.16 20.21 26.11
N ASP A 377 -5.56 19.19 26.85
CA ASP A 377 -5.74 19.23 28.30
C ASP A 377 -4.55 19.85 29.04
N ARG A 378 -4.85 20.86 29.84
CA ARG A 378 -3.89 21.59 30.68
C ARG A 378 -4.35 21.63 32.11
N PRO A 379 -3.45 21.43 33.09
CA PRO A 379 -3.80 21.59 34.49
C PRO A 379 -4.25 23.04 34.78
N LEU A 380 -5.41 23.18 35.39
CA LEU A 380 -5.91 24.48 35.80
C LEU A 380 -5.20 24.88 37.12
N ALA A 381 -4.51 26.03 37.09
CA ALA A 381 -3.73 26.55 38.23
C ALA A 381 -2.73 25.54 38.86
N GLY A 382 -2.24 24.57 38.04
CA GLY A 382 -1.31 23.53 38.54
C GLY A 382 -1.96 22.45 39.42
N GLY A 383 -3.31 22.43 39.49
CA GLY A 383 -4.08 21.44 40.24
C GLY A 383 -4.43 20.18 39.42
N PRO A 384 -5.19 19.26 40.01
CA PRO A 384 -5.60 18.01 39.34
C PRO A 384 -6.74 18.20 38.32
N LEU A 385 -7.33 19.38 38.24
CA LEU A 385 -8.35 19.73 37.28
C LEU A 385 -7.71 20.12 35.94
N TYR A 386 -8.09 19.47 34.88
CA TYR A 386 -7.61 19.76 33.54
C TYR A 386 -8.70 20.46 32.73
N TRP A 387 -8.30 21.30 31.83
CA TRP A 387 -9.19 21.95 30.88
C TRP A 387 -8.65 21.91 29.47
N SER A 388 -9.55 21.80 28.51
CA SER A 388 -9.24 21.86 27.08
C SER A 388 -10.29 22.71 26.37
N LEU A 389 -9.97 23.14 25.15
CA LEU A 389 -10.85 23.95 24.33
C LEU A 389 -10.75 23.46 22.88
N GLY A 390 -11.86 23.05 22.31
CA GLY A 390 -12.05 22.93 20.88
C GLY A 390 -12.80 24.15 20.35
N SER A 391 -12.38 24.70 19.22
CA SER A 391 -13.13 25.75 18.55
C SER A 391 -12.90 25.68 17.04
N GLY A 392 -13.89 26.13 16.28
CA GLY A 392 -13.78 26.09 14.82
C GLY A 392 -14.71 27.05 14.10
N ILE A 393 -14.30 27.40 12.89
CA ILE A 393 -15.11 28.16 11.92
C ILE A 393 -15.05 27.35 10.63
N SER A 394 -16.21 26.93 10.15
CA SER A 394 -16.30 26.06 8.97
C SER A 394 -17.26 26.64 7.95
N GLN A 395 -16.90 26.51 6.68
CA GLN A 395 -17.81 26.69 5.57
C GLN A 395 -18.20 25.33 5.05
N LEU A 396 -19.49 25.02 5.06
CA LEU A 396 -20.05 23.71 4.80
C LEU A 396 -20.86 23.70 3.51
N SER A 397 -20.85 22.57 2.81
CA SER A 397 -21.77 22.33 1.70
C SER A 397 -22.14 20.85 1.67
N ARG A 398 -23.43 20.55 1.46
CA ARG A 398 -23.96 19.21 1.24
C ARG A 398 -24.85 19.19 0.03
N ALA A 399 -24.62 18.24 -0.87
CA ALA A 399 -25.44 18.02 -2.06
C ALA A 399 -25.75 16.53 -2.19
N GLU A 400 -27.02 16.21 -2.43
CA GLU A 400 -27.52 14.88 -2.71
C GLU A 400 -28.73 14.99 -3.63
N PRO A 401 -29.26 13.91 -4.23
CA PRO A 401 -30.42 13.99 -5.13
C PRO A 401 -31.62 14.71 -4.46
N GLY A 402 -32.03 15.79 -5.06
CA GLY A 402 -33.15 16.60 -4.55
C GLY A 402 -32.82 17.57 -3.40
N PHE A 403 -31.59 17.55 -2.88
CA PHE A 403 -31.18 18.41 -1.76
C PHE A 403 -29.82 19.07 -2.01
N HIS A 404 -29.78 20.41 -1.92
CA HIS A 404 -28.56 21.18 -2.13
C HIS A 404 -28.43 22.32 -1.11
N ALA A 405 -27.54 22.16 -0.14
CA ALA A 405 -27.13 23.20 0.79
C ALA A 405 -25.74 23.71 0.41
N HIS A 406 -25.62 24.96 0.09
CA HIS A 406 -24.37 25.57 -0.32
C HIS A 406 -23.99 26.74 0.60
N ASN A 407 -22.68 26.78 0.94
CA ASN A 407 -22.07 27.89 1.67
C ASN A 407 -22.67 28.15 3.06
N GLU A 408 -22.96 27.10 3.81
CA GLU A 408 -23.45 27.24 5.18
C GLU A 408 -22.28 27.45 6.16
N GLY A 409 -22.29 28.58 6.84
CA GLY A 409 -21.29 28.91 7.86
C GLY A 409 -21.61 28.23 9.20
N ARG A 410 -20.59 27.69 9.86
CA ARG A 410 -20.69 27.14 11.22
C ARG A 410 -19.57 27.70 12.10
N ILE A 411 -19.92 28.15 13.31
CA ILE A 411 -18.99 28.50 14.39
C ILE A 411 -19.25 27.59 15.55
N ASP A 412 -18.21 26.95 16.06
CA ASP A 412 -18.30 25.99 17.16
C ASP A 412 -17.30 26.31 18.28
N ILE A 413 -17.75 26.24 19.54
CA ILE A 413 -16.93 26.45 20.73
C ILE A 413 -17.26 25.35 21.74
N TYR A 414 -16.23 24.63 22.18
CA TYR A 414 -16.35 23.43 23.02
C TYR A 414 -15.28 23.43 24.13
N PRO A 415 -15.50 24.18 25.24
CA PRO A 415 -14.71 24.04 26.46
C PRO A 415 -15.04 22.73 27.19
N HIS A 416 -14.01 22.05 27.67
CA HIS A 416 -14.13 20.78 28.40
C HIS A 416 -13.27 20.81 29.67
N LEU A 417 -13.78 20.23 30.76
CA LEU A 417 -13.11 20.05 32.03
C LEU A 417 -13.03 18.57 32.37
N SER A 418 -11.91 18.10 32.89
CA SER A 418 -11.74 16.73 33.37
C SER A 418 -10.94 16.68 34.65
N LEU A 419 -11.33 15.77 35.56
CA LEU A 419 -10.68 15.60 36.86
C LEU A 419 -10.28 14.13 37.04
N PRO A 420 -9.09 13.71 36.59
CA PRO A 420 -8.59 12.36 36.78
C PRO A 420 -8.18 12.14 38.24
N LEU A 421 -8.90 11.26 38.93
CA LEU A 421 -8.62 10.86 40.28
C LEU A 421 -8.18 9.39 40.30
N VAL A 422 -7.04 9.12 40.92
CA VAL A 422 -6.51 7.75 41.05
C VAL A 422 -6.23 7.47 42.52
N ALA A 423 -6.86 6.43 43.09
CA ALA A 423 -6.67 6.01 44.46
C ALA A 423 -6.87 4.50 44.60
N GLY A 424 -5.93 3.79 45.26
CA GLY A 424 -6.04 2.36 45.52
C GLY A 424 -6.22 1.48 44.29
N GLY A 425 -5.67 1.93 43.12
CA GLY A 425 -5.80 1.24 41.83
C GLY A 425 -7.11 1.55 41.08
N TRP A 426 -8.03 2.32 41.69
CA TRP A 426 -9.23 2.83 41.03
C TRP A 426 -8.87 4.11 40.26
N SER A 427 -9.35 4.20 38.99
CA SER A 427 -9.38 5.43 38.22
C SER A 427 -10.82 5.91 38.12
N PHE A 428 -11.05 7.17 38.49
CA PHE A 428 -12.33 7.83 38.42
C PHE A 428 -12.14 9.17 37.72
N VAL A 429 -12.72 9.33 36.53
CA VAL A 429 -12.52 10.51 35.68
C VAL A 429 -13.85 11.17 35.38
N PRO A 430 -14.38 12.03 36.28
CA PRO A 430 -15.50 12.87 35.94
C PRO A 430 -15.06 13.95 34.94
N SER A 431 -15.94 14.26 34.01
CA SER A 431 -15.76 15.32 33.05
C SER A 431 -17.06 16.08 32.80
N ALA A 432 -16.93 17.33 32.40
CA ALA A 432 -18.05 18.17 32.01
C ALA A 432 -17.64 19.08 30.85
N ALA A 433 -18.56 19.32 29.91
CA ALA A 433 -18.34 20.22 28.80
C ALA A 433 -19.60 21.03 28.51
N LEU A 434 -19.39 22.17 27.88
CA LEU A 434 -20.45 22.96 27.27
C LEU A 434 -20.11 23.10 25.79
N ARG A 435 -21.11 22.96 24.94
CA ARG A 435 -20.91 23.22 23.51
C ARG A 435 -21.90 24.25 23.00
N GLY A 436 -21.37 25.21 22.28
CA GLY A 436 -22.17 26.22 21.60
C GLY A 436 -21.85 26.22 20.12
N THR A 437 -22.85 25.94 19.28
CA THR A 437 -22.70 25.95 17.82
C THR A 437 -23.68 26.93 17.20
N PHE A 438 -23.18 27.80 16.35
CA PHE A 438 -23.95 28.70 15.51
C PHE A 438 -23.88 28.25 14.08
N TYR A 439 -25.03 28.24 13.40
CA TYR A 439 -25.17 27.93 11.98
C TYR A 439 -25.79 29.14 11.27
N SER A 440 -25.29 29.49 10.08
CA SER A 440 -25.82 30.59 9.26
C SER A 440 -27.15 30.25 8.60
N GLY A 441 -27.45 28.97 8.43
CA GLY A 441 -28.70 28.46 7.88
C GLY A 441 -29.19 27.23 8.65
N SER A 442 -30.38 26.77 8.30
CA SER A 442 -31.04 25.63 8.91
C SER A 442 -31.80 24.79 7.87
N GLN A 443 -32.30 23.64 8.28
CA GLN A 443 -33.21 22.83 7.45
C GLN A 443 -34.56 22.65 8.14
N THR A 444 -35.64 22.54 7.36
CA THR A 444 -36.93 22.10 7.85
C THR A 444 -37.17 20.68 7.40
N PRO A 445 -37.28 19.70 8.33
CA PRO A 445 -37.47 18.32 7.97
C PRO A 445 -38.86 18.09 7.33
N ASP A 446 -38.94 17.24 6.33
CA ASP A 446 -40.21 16.79 5.75
C ASP A 446 -40.76 15.62 6.60
N LEU A 447 -41.50 15.95 7.66
CA LEU A 447 -42.13 14.96 8.56
C LEU A 447 -43.41 14.34 7.99
N THR A 448 -43.95 14.90 6.91
CA THR A 448 -45.20 14.48 6.29
C THR A 448 -45.00 13.60 5.06
N GLY A 449 -43.79 13.57 4.53
CA GLY A 449 -43.47 12.91 3.27
C GLY A 449 -43.99 13.67 2.05
N ALA A 450 -44.49 14.90 2.20
CA ALA A 450 -45.03 15.72 1.11
C ALA A 450 -43.98 16.07 0.05
N ASN A 451 -42.70 16.08 0.46
CA ASN A 451 -41.54 16.31 -0.41
C ASN A 451 -40.68 15.05 -0.58
N GLY A 452 -41.29 13.87 -0.49
CA GLY A 452 -40.57 12.60 -0.61
C GLY A 452 -39.58 12.32 0.54
N GLY A 453 -39.76 12.97 1.71
CA GLY A 453 -38.83 12.87 2.86
C GLY A 453 -37.60 13.78 2.77
N VAL A 454 -37.46 14.54 1.69
CA VAL A 454 -36.33 15.47 1.49
C VAL A 454 -36.57 16.77 2.28
N PRO A 455 -35.68 17.19 3.20
CA PRO A 455 -35.82 18.44 3.92
C PRO A 455 -35.67 19.63 3.01
N THR A 456 -36.26 20.80 3.42
CA THR A 456 -36.07 22.06 2.74
C THR A 456 -35.07 22.94 3.50
N ILE A 457 -34.26 23.70 2.77
CA ILE A 457 -33.26 24.59 3.34
C ILE A 457 -33.91 25.92 3.70
N SER A 458 -33.58 26.43 4.89
CA SER A 458 -33.89 27.80 5.34
C SER A 458 -32.58 28.54 5.61
N HIS A 459 -32.55 29.81 5.20
CA HIS A 459 -31.44 30.72 5.54
C HIS A 459 -31.60 31.37 6.93
N ASP A 460 -32.52 30.87 7.74
CA ASP A 460 -32.67 31.34 9.12
C ASP A 460 -31.55 30.76 9.99
N PRO A 461 -30.80 31.59 10.73
CA PRO A 461 -29.73 31.16 11.55
C PRO A 461 -30.21 30.28 12.72
N LEU A 462 -29.45 29.27 13.07
CA LEU A 462 -29.73 28.33 14.15
C LEU A 462 -28.66 28.37 15.22
N HIS A 463 -29.07 28.47 16.49
CA HIS A 463 -28.19 28.31 17.65
C HIS A 463 -28.50 27.02 18.36
N ARG A 464 -27.44 26.22 18.58
CA ARG A 464 -27.51 25.01 19.38
C ARG A 464 -26.54 25.13 20.56
N THR A 465 -27.05 24.96 21.79
CA THR A 465 -26.25 24.96 23.01
C THR A 465 -26.66 23.77 23.85
N TYR A 466 -25.68 23.02 24.34
CA TYR A 466 -25.94 21.87 25.18
C TYR A 466 -24.81 21.63 26.17
N ALA A 467 -25.11 20.86 27.19
CA ALA A 467 -24.15 20.44 28.21
C ALA A 467 -23.89 18.94 28.11
N GLU A 468 -22.65 18.58 28.35
CA GLU A 468 -22.23 17.21 28.48
C GLU A 468 -21.69 16.95 29.88
N ALA A 469 -21.92 15.75 30.41
CA ALA A 469 -21.29 15.26 31.61
C ALA A 469 -20.95 13.78 31.41
N ALA A 470 -19.79 13.38 31.83
CA ALA A 470 -19.40 11.97 31.76
C ALA A 470 -18.60 11.57 33.01
N VAL A 471 -18.68 10.30 33.33
CA VAL A 471 -17.88 9.69 34.39
C VAL A 471 -17.34 8.36 33.85
N ASP A 472 -16.04 8.24 33.78
CA ASP A 472 -15.35 6.98 33.50
C ASP A 472 -14.80 6.40 34.81
N VAL A 473 -15.14 5.15 35.09
CA VAL A 473 -14.72 4.43 36.30
C VAL A 473 -14.03 3.15 35.90
N ARG A 474 -12.75 3.05 36.21
CA ARG A 474 -11.97 1.84 36.03
C ARG A 474 -11.51 1.28 37.35
N PRO A 475 -12.15 0.19 37.80
CA PRO A 475 -11.69 -0.56 38.97
C PRO A 475 -10.28 -1.12 38.74
N PRO A 476 -9.57 -1.53 39.81
CA PRO A 476 -8.31 -2.23 39.68
C PRO A 476 -8.46 -3.46 38.77
N ALA A 477 -7.50 -3.66 37.88
CA ALA A 477 -7.44 -4.89 37.11
C ALA A 477 -7.27 -6.10 38.09
N LEU A 478 -8.05 -7.12 37.87
CA LEU A 478 -7.94 -8.37 38.63
C LEU A 478 -7.00 -9.29 37.88
N GLU A 479 -5.93 -9.72 38.55
CA GLU A 479 -4.98 -10.65 37.93
C GLU A 479 -4.78 -11.93 38.71
N ARG A 480 -4.59 -13.03 37.98
CA ARG A 480 -4.26 -14.33 38.57
C ARG A 480 -3.28 -15.08 37.68
N ASP A 481 -2.23 -15.59 38.31
CA ASP A 481 -1.27 -16.46 37.67
C ASP A 481 -1.61 -17.94 37.86
N PHE A 482 -1.54 -18.71 36.77
CA PHE A 482 -1.75 -20.15 36.76
C PHE A 482 -0.51 -20.83 36.19
N SER A 483 -0.05 -21.88 36.88
CA SER A 483 1.05 -22.71 36.39
C SER A 483 0.52 -23.84 35.50
N LEU A 484 0.82 -23.77 34.22
CA LEU A 484 0.47 -24.79 33.22
C LEU A 484 1.62 -25.79 33.08
N ASN A 485 1.84 -26.64 34.12
CA ASN A 485 2.99 -27.55 34.21
C ASN A 485 3.12 -28.49 33.02
N ARG A 486 1.99 -28.98 32.46
CA ARG A 486 1.98 -29.86 31.28
C ARG A 486 2.57 -29.20 30.01
N TRP A 487 2.53 -27.88 29.91
CA TRP A 487 3.00 -27.11 28.75
C TRP A 487 4.28 -26.31 29.07
N HIS A 488 4.82 -26.46 30.28
CA HIS A 488 5.98 -25.71 30.77
C HIS A 488 5.80 -24.17 30.59
N ARG A 489 4.59 -23.68 30.90
CA ARG A 489 4.21 -22.27 30.75
C ARG A 489 3.51 -21.76 32.00
N GLN A 490 3.53 -20.45 32.16
CA GLN A 490 2.68 -19.70 33.09
C GLN A 490 1.65 -18.93 32.30
N LEU A 491 0.40 -18.99 32.76
CA LEU A 491 -0.71 -18.22 32.20
C LEU A 491 -1.07 -17.14 33.21
N ARG A 492 -1.04 -15.89 32.78
CA ARG A 492 -1.60 -14.76 33.54
C ARG A 492 -2.95 -14.38 32.92
N HIS A 493 -3.98 -14.44 33.74
CA HIS A 493 -5.32 -13.96 33.38
C HIS A 493 -5.53 -12.60 34.04
N VAL A 494 -5.86 -11.60 33.24
CA VAL A 494 -6.14 -10.23 33.67
C VAL A 494 -7.57 -9.89 33.28
N ILE A 495 -8.35 -9.35 34.20
CA ILE A 495 -9.71 -8.87 33.97
C ILE A 495 -9.71 -7.35 34.20
N GLU A 496 -10.06 -6.60 33.17
CA GLU A 496 -10.10 -5.14 33.15
C GLU A 496 -11.56 -4.68 33.00
N PRO A 497 -12.26 -4.39 34.10
CA PRO A 497 -13.61 -3.85 34.05
C PRO A 497 -13.58 -2.34 33.85
N GLU A 498 -14.56 -1.82 33.12
CA GLU A 498 -14.80 -0.41 32.90
C GLU A 498 -16.28 -0.12 32.98
N LEU A 499 -16.65 0.95 33.64
CA LEU A 499 -18.03 1.46 33.76
C LEU A 499 -18.00 2.93 33.37
N TYR A 500 -18.95 3.34 32.55
CA TYR A 500 -19.05 4.76 32.20
C TYR A 500 -20.49 5.22 32.18
N TRP A 501 -20.68 6.47 32.50
CA TRP A 501 -21.92 7.19 32.36
C TRP A 501 -21.69 8.39 31.46
N ASN A 502 -22.57 8.58 30.47
CA ASN A 502 -22.55 9.73 29.56
C ASN A 502 -23.92 10.40 29.54
N PHE A 503 -23.90 11.70 29.64
CA PHE A 503 -25.06 12.56 29.55
C PHE A 503 -24.81 13.69 28.58
N VAL A 504 -25.74 13.89 27.66
CA VAL A 504 -25.83 15.06 26.76
C VAL A 504 -27.24 15.58 26.84
N GLY A 505 -27.40 16.87 27.11
CA GLY A 505 -28.72 17.46 27.25
C GLY A 505 -28.79 18.93 26.85
N GLY A 506 -29.95 19.32 26.31
CA GLY A 506 -30.23 20.69 25.86
C GLY A 506 -30.36 20.84 24.35
N ILE A 507 -30.15 19.79 23.56
CA ILE A 507 -30.30 19.80 22.12
C ILE A 507 -31.76 19.77 21.70
N GLY A 508 -32.51 18.81 22.22
CA GLY A 508 -33.94 18.63 21.98
C GLY A 508 -34.28 18.51 20.48
N SER A 509 -35.38 19.13 20.07
CA SER A 509 -35.87 19.10 18.70
C SER A 509 -35.00 19.92 17.68
N LYS A 510 -34.09 20.76 18.16
CA LYS A 510 -33.21 21.55 17.30
C LYS A 510 -32.35 20.70 16.36
N GLN A 511 -32.08 19.45 16.77
CA GLN A 511 -31.33 18.51 15.94
C GLN A 511 -31.98 18.27 14.56
N ARG A 512 -33.29 18.33 14.46
CA ARG A 512 -34.00 18.15 13.18
C ARG A 512 -33.78 19.29 12.19
N ASN A 513 -33.41 20.44 12.73
CA ASN A 513 -33.21 21.66 11.96
C ASN A 513 -31.72 21.91 11.62
N VAL A 514 -30.82 21.12 12.15
CA VAL A 514 -29.39 21.21 11.84
C VAL A 514 -29.12 20.54 10.49
N LEU A 515 -28.35 21.21 9.65
CA LEU A 515 -27.77 20.58 8.45
C LEU A 515 -26.72 19.55 8.88
N LEU A 516 -26.99 18.28 8.66
CA LEU A 516 -26.09 17.19 9.06
C LEU A 516 -24.94 17.05 8.08
N VAL A 517 -23.73 17.38 8.50
CA VAL A 517 -22.52 17.36 7.70
C VAL A 517 -21.46 16.46 8.29
N ASP A 518 -21.18 16.61 9.59
CA ASP A 518 -20.16 15.85 10.30
C ASP A 518 -20.58 15.45 11.73
N THR A 519 -19.66 14.86 12.50
CA THR A 519 -19.90 14.40 13.88
C THR A 519 -20.34 15.53 14.82
N THR A 520 -19.95 16.78 14.56
CA THR A 520 -20.42 17.93 15.36
C THR A 520 -21.92 18.10 15.26
N ASP A 521 -22.48 17.84 14.08
CA ASP A 521 -23.89 18.12 13.76
C ASP A 521 -24.84 17.00 14.23
N ILE A 522 -24.36 15.76 14.22
CA ILE A 522 -25.20 14.58 14.52
C ILE A 522 -25.43 14.32 16.02
N GLU A 523 -24.84 15.13 16.91
CA GLU A 523 -25.01 14.96 18.37
C GLU A 523 -26.47 15.16 18.79
N THR A 524 -26.94 14.32 19.72
CA THR A 524 -28.32 14.32 20.23
C THR A 524 -28.33 14.16 21.75
N ASP A 525 -29.45 14.56 22.38
CA ASP A 525 -29.63 14.31 23.81
C ASP A 525 -29.48 12.82 24.11
N THR A 526 -28.65 12.49 25.07
CA THR A 526 -28.42 11.11 25.51
C THR A 526 -28.24 11.04 27.01
N ASN A 527 -28.61 9.91 27.59
CA ASN A 527 -28.33 9.57 28.98
C ASN A 527 -28.16 8.05 29.05
N GLU A 528 -26.90 7.63 29.17
CA GLU A 528 -26.55 6.22 29.08
C GLU A 528 -25.54 5.79 30.14
N VAL A 529 -25.64 4.56 30.56
CA VAL A 529 -24.64 3.87 31.35
C VAL A 529 -24.13 2.69 30.54
N GLY A 530 -22.84 2.56 30.43
CA GLY A 530 -22.24 1.45 29.74
C GLY A 530 -21.23 0.70 30.61
N TYR A 531 -20.99 -0.54 30.25
CA TYR A 531 -19.91 -1.32 30.82
C TYR A 531 -19.10 -2.01 29.73
N SER A 532 -17.83 -2.20 30.03
CA SER A 532 -16.99 -3.11 29.29
C SER A 532 -16.17 -3.98 30.23
N VAL A 533 -15.98 -5.23 29.87
CA VAL A 533 -15.12 -6.18 30.60
C VAL A 533 -14.16 -6.79 29.56
N THR A 534 -12.88 -6.45 29.68
CA THR A 534 -11.83 -7.04 28.85
C THR A 534 -11.07 -8.08 29.64
N GLN A 535 -11.08 -9.31 29.17
CA GLN A 535 -10.29 -10.40 29.72
C GLN A 535 -9.08 -10.63 28.82
N ARG A 536 -7.87 -10.62 29.40
CA ARG A 536 -6.60 -10.85 28.68
C ARG A 536 -5.88 -12.04 29.27
N PHE A 537 -5.35 -12.88 28.41
CA PHE A 537 -4.62 -14.08 28.76
C PHE A 537 -3.21 -13.97 28.21
N TYR A 538 -2.22 -13.90 29.10
CA TYR A 538 -0.81 -13.81 28.73
C TYR A 538 -0.11 -15.14 29.01
N LEU A 539 0.67 -15.64 28.05
CA LEU A 539 1.48 -16.83 28.22
C LEU A 539 2.98 -16.47 28.27
N ARG A 540 3.67 -17.07 29.23
CA ARG A 540 5.12 -16.99 29.39
C ARG A 540 5.72 -18.38 29.55
N PRO A 541 6.89 -18.72 28.93
CA PRO A 541 7.62 -19.97 29.21
C PRO A 541 8.11 -20.00 30.67
N ASN A 542 8.15 -21.17 31.32
CA ASN A 542 8.66 -21.31 32.68
C ASN A 542 10.18 -21.09 32.76
N SER A 543 10.94 -21.37 31.68
CA SER A 543 12.36 -21.13 31.55
C SER A 543 12.64 -19.93 30.68
N ALA A 544 12.45 -18.75 31.21
CA ALA A 544 12.80 -17.52 30.49
C ALA A 544 14.31 -17.26 30.64
N GLN A 545 15.07 -17.42 29.56
CA GLN A 545 16.38 -16.76 29.46
C GLN A 545 16.18 -15.25 29.44
N PRO A 546 16.94 -14.49 30.25
CA PRO A 546 16.87 -13.03 30.19
C PRO A 546 17.21 -12.57 28.77
N CYS A 547 16.36 -11.75 28.19
CA CYS A 547 16.70 -11.06 26.93
C CYS A 547 17.86 -10.12 27.21
N ALA A 548 18.95 -10.26 26.48
CA ALA A 548 20.01 -9.25 26.49
C ALA A 548 19.40 -7.92 26.00
N ASP A 549 19.50 -6.88 26.82
CA ASP A 549 19.18 -5.50 26.42
C ASP A 549 20.18 -5.06 25.32
N THR A 550 19.91 -5.45 24.09
CA THR A 550 20.53 -4.79 22.94
C THR A 550 19.78 -3.47 22.78
N GLY A 551 20.45 -2.37 23.08
CA GLY A 551 19.88 -1.01 23.10
C GLY A 551 19.33 -0.48 21.77
N ASP A 552 18.87 -1.35 20.90
CA ASP A 552 18.26 -1.02 19.62
C ASP A 552 16.72 -1.07 19.75
N GLN A 553 16.13 0.09 20.05
CA GLN A 553 14.69 0.29 20.23
C GLN A 553 13.89 0.23 18.92
N THR A 554 14.53 0.02 17.78
CA THR A 554 13.89 0.05 16.45
C THR A 554 13.43 -1.32 15.93
N ALA A 555 13.93 -2.42 16.48
CA ALA A 555 13.40 -3.73 16.17
C ALA A 555 12.23 -4.04 17.12
N GLY A 556 11.01 -3.98 16.61
CA GLY A 556 9.82 -4.39 17.34
C GLY A 556 10.07 -5.73 18.03
N SER A 557 9.90 -5.77 19.34
CA SER A 557 10.31 -6.80 20.30
C SER A 557 9.60 -8.18 20.13
N ALA A 558 9.23 -8.57 18.92
CA ALA A 558 8.57 -9.83 18.59
C ALA A 558 9.48 -11.08 18.72
N GLY A 559 10.79 -10.89 18.95
CA GLY A 559 11.76 -11.97 18.85
C GLY A 559 12.30 -12.52 20.17
N CYS A 560 11.84 -12.06 21.34
CA CYS A 560 12.41 -12.51 22.62
C CYS A 560 11.64 -13.73 23.18
N PRO A 561 12.20 -14.94 23.17
CA PRO A 561 11.50 -16.19 23.55
C PRO A 561 11.02 -16.24 25.01
N GLY A 562 11.49 -15.34 25.88
CA GLY A 562 11.15 -15.30 27.31
C GLY A 562 10.09 -14.30 27.72
N ARG A 563 9.58 -13.45 26.82
CA ARG A 563 8.60 -12.43 27.12
C ARG A 563 7.19 -13.00 27.24
N ALA A 564 6.40 -12.45 28.19
CA ALA A 564 4.97 -12.69 28.23
C ALA A 564 4.30 -12.13 26.96
N ARG A 565 3.50 -12.96 26.29
CA ARG A 565 2.75 -12.59 25.09
C ARG A 565 1.28 -12.73 25.35
N GLU A 566 0.47 -11.77 24.87
CA GLU A 566 -0.97 -11.91 24.85
C GLU A 566 -1.34 -13.09 23.94
N TRP A 567 -2.00 -14.08 24.52
CA TRP A 567 -2.42 -15.30 23.86
C TRP A 567 -3.86 -15.24 23.38
N ALA A 568 -4.70 -14.62 24.21
CA ALA A 568 -6.09 -14.38 23.89
C ALA A 568 -6.58 -13.13 24.61
N SER A 569 -7.55 -12.46 24.03
CA SER A 569 -8.36 -11.46 24.69
C SER A 569 -9.84 -11.62 24.33
N TRP A 570 -10.69 -11.29 25.28
CA TRP A 570 -12.12 -11.29 25.10
C TRP A 570 -12.71 -10.05 25.75
N GLN A 571 -13.33 -9.20 24.94
CA GLN A 571 -14.02 -8.01 25.39
C GLN A 571 -15.52 -8.18 25.20
N LEU A 572 -16.27 -7.86 26.25
CA LEU A 572 -17.72 -7.75 26.25
C LEU A 572 -18.09 -6.32 26.61
N ALA A 573 -19.04 -5.72 25.88
CA ALA A 573 -19.51 -4.37 26.14
C ALA A 573 -21.02 -4.26 25.85
N GLN A 574 -21.71 -3.47 26.65
CA GLN A 574 -23.12 -3.17 26.45
C GLN A 574 -23.49 -1.82 27.09
N ARG A 575 -24.53 -1.17 26.57
CA ARG A 575 -25.06 0.10 27.07
C ARG A 575 -26.50 -0.02 27.47
N TYR A 576 -26.84 0.68 28.54
CA TYR A 576 -28.20 0.88 28.97
C TYR A 576 -28.57 2.35 28.82
N TYR A 577 -29.60 2.62 28.04
CA TYR A 577 -30.12 3.95 27.79
C TYR A 577 -31.27 4.22 28.73
N LEU A 578 -31.12 5.24 29.56
CA LEU A 578 -32.13 5.64 30.55
C LEU A 578 -33.41 6.16 29.87
N ASN A 579 -33.30 6.67 28.64
CA ASN A 579 -34.42 7.03 27.80
C ASN A 579 -34.47 6.11 26.55
N ALA A 580 -35.56 5.34 26.42
CA ALA A 580 -35.75 4.43 25.30
C ALA A 580 -35.86 5.16 23.93
N ASN A 581 -36.38 6.37 23.93
CA ASN A 581 -36.50 7.23 22.76
C ASN A 581 -35.27 8.13 22.58
N PHE A 582 -34.14 7.59 22.88
CA PHE A 582 -32.85 8.26 22.74
C PHE A 582 -32.77 9.10 21.45
N GLY A 583 -32.43 10.37 21.66
CA GLY A 583 -32.27 11.30 20.55
C GLY A 583 -33.55 11.74 19.88
N GLY A 584 -34.52 10.89 19.56
CA GLY A 584 -35.80 11.22 18.91
C GLY A 584 -35.78 12.42 17.93
N ALA A 585 -34.60 12.90 17.64
CA ALA A 585 -34.32 14.20 17.08
C ALA A 585 -34.51 14.23 15.55
N LEU A 586 -34.06 13.20 14.86
CA LEU A 586 -34.19 13.12 13.40
C LEU A 586 -35.59 12.69 12.99
N ILE A 587 -36.12 11.63 13.60
CA ILE A 587 -37.48 11.14 13.35
C ILE A 587 -38.20 11.01 14.69
N PRO A 588 -39.34 11.67 14.90
CA PRO A 588 -40.10 11.55 16.12
C PRO A 588 -40.49 10.09 16.44
N GLY A 589 -40.30 9.67 17.70
CA GLY A 589 -40.63 8.32 18.12
C GLY A 589 -39.67 7.24 17.67
N ARG A 590 -38.61 7.56 16.98
CA ARG A 590 -37.52 6.66 16.63
C ARG A 590 -36.26 7.03 17.38
N ARG A 591 -35.43 6.02 17.58
CA ARG A 591 -34.12 6.19 18.18
C ARG A 591 -33.08 6.46 17.09
N ASN A 592 -32.24 7.45 17.33
CA ASN A 592 -31.05 7.67 16.50
C ASN A 592 -29.86 6.98 17.18
N VAL A 593 -29.06 6.26 16.40
CA VAL A 593 -27.82 5.65 16.87
C VAL A 593 -26.67 6.24 16.09
N PHE A 594 -25.77 6.89 16.80
CA PHE A 594 -24.59 7.51 16.21
C PHE A 594 -23.33 6.96 16.85
N SER A 595 -22.35 6.72 16.03
CA SER A 595 -20.94 6.45 16.25
C SER A 595 -20.51 5.38 17.24
N SER A 596 -20.96 5.36 18.45
CA SER A 596 -20.25 4.65 19.53
C SER A 596 -20.51 3.14 19.63
N THR A 597 -21.56 2.60 19.00
CA THR A 597 -21.75 1.14 18.86
C THR A 597 -21.01 0.56 17.67
N LEU A 598 -20.51 1.42 16.77
CA LEU A 598 -19.76 1.03 15.57
C LEU A 598 -18.32 0.61 15.88
N ASP A 599 -17.77 1.03 17.03
CA ASP A 599 -16.37 0.83 17.37
C ASP A 599 -15.98 -0.64 17.56
N LEU A 600 -16.91 -1.53 17.90
CA LEU A 600 -16.61 -2.94 18.12
C LEU A 600 -16.86 -3.82 16.89
N THR A 601 -17.97 -3.64 16.17
CA THR A 601 -18.34 -4.49 15.05
C THR A 601 -18.47 -3.78 13.71
N GLY A 602 -18.50 -2.45 13.74
CA GLY A 602 -18.58 -1.59 12.57
C GLY A 602 -19.97 -1.37 12.00
N VAL A 603 -21.00 -2.15 12.36
CA VAL A 603 -22.34 -1.97 11.82
C VAL A 603 -23.42 -2.31 12.84
N SER A 604 -24.12 -1.31 13.35
CA SER A 604 -25.28 -1.49 14.20
C SER A 604 -26.31 -0.38 13.93
N PHE A 605 -27.25 -0.63 13.02
CA PHE A 605 -28.33 0.30 12.72
C PHE A 605 -29.54 -0.01 13.60
N LEU A 606 -29.71 0.76 14.68
CA LEU A 606 -30.83 0.60 15.61
C LEU A 606 -31.79 1.77 15.48
N THR A 607 -32.89 1.60 14.79
CA THR A 607 -33.89 2.64 14.57
C THR A 607 -35.07 2.57 15.56
N GLU A 608 -35.18 1.47 16.31
CA GLU A 608 -36.29 1.26 17.25
C GLU A 608 -36.00 1.83 18.64
N PRO A 609 -37.03 2.33 19.37
CA PRO A 609 -36.91 2.66 20.78
C PRO A 609 -36.46 1.47 21.61
N ARG A 610 -35.42 1.66 22.43
CA ARG A 610 -34.89 0.61 23.32
C ARG A 610 -34.08 1.16 24.47
N ASN A 611 -34.09 0.45 25.59
CA ASN A 611 -33.22 0.77 26.71
C ASN A 611 -31.87 0.04 26.65
N LEU A 612 -31.80 -1.12 26.01
CA LEU A 612 -30.60 -1.96 26.02
C LEU A 612 -30.00 -2.05 24.58
N SER A 613 -28.73 -1.78 24.47
CA SER A 613 -27.98 -1.98 23.22
C SER A 613 -27.78 -3.47 22.91
N PRO A 614 -27.39 -3.86 21.70
CA PRO A 614 -26.80 -5.16 21.49
C PRO A 614 -25.64 -5.43 22.46
N LEU A 615 -25.43 -6.70 22.80
CA LEU A 615 -24.23 -7.16 23.48
C LEU A 615 -23.12 -7.30 22.43
N LEU A 616 -22.05 -6.53 22.59
CA LEU A 616 -20.89 -6.53 21.72
C LEU A 616 -19.83 -7.48 22.30
N SER A 617 -19.32 -8.39 21.47
CA SER A 617 -18.29 -9.34 21.87
C SER A 617 -17.15 -9.29 20.85
N ARG A 618 -15.92 -9.06 21.30
CA ARG A 618 -14.71 -9.11 20.51
C ARG A 618 -13.74 -10.13 21.08
N ILE A 619 -13.45 -11.16 20.32
CA ILE A 619 -12.50 -12.21 20.68
C ILE A 619 -11.29 -12.10 19.76
N ARG A 620 -10.09 -12.07 20.34
CA ARG A 620 -8.81 -12.19 19.66
C ARG A 620 -8.05 -13.36 20.26
N PHE A 621 -7.46 -14.18 19.38
CA PHE A 621 -6.77 -15.38 19.79
C PHE A 621 -5.52 -15.58 18.95
N GLU A 622 -4.36 -15.59 19.60
CA GLU A 622 -3.05 -15.77 19.02
C GLU A 622 -2.28 -16.89 19.76
N ALA A 623 -2.84 -18.09 19.76
CA ALA A 623 -2.35 -19.22 20.56
C ALA A 623 -0.94 -19.63 20.18
N VAL A 624 -0.60 -19.56 18.92
CA VAL A 624 0.73 -19.79 18.38
C VAL A 624 1.13 -18.61 17.50
N PRO A 625 2.45 -18.35 17.32
CA PRO A 625 2.90 -17.21 16.54
C PRO A 625 2.29 -17.13 15.13
N ASP A 626 1.87 -18.30 14.64
CA ASP A 626 1.45 -18.49 13.26
C ASP A 626 -0.09 -18.48 13.08
N LEU A 627 -0.88 -18.47 14.18
CA LEU A 627 -2.34 -18.54 14.14
C LEU A 627 -2.96 -17.31 14.80
N ARG A 628 -3.78 -16.58 14.04
CA ARG A 628 -4.56 -15.44 14.49
C ARG A 628 -6.03 -15.68 14.20
N ILE A 629 -6.88 -15.50 15.18
CA ILE A 629 -8.34 -15.53 15.05
C ILE A 629 -8.89 -14.25 15.67
N GLU A 630 -9.76 -13.55 14.94
CA GLU A 630 -10.51 -12.39 15.42
C GLU A 630 -11.98 -12.64 15.12
N TRP A 631 -12.82 -12.43 16.13
CA TRP A 631 -14.25 -12.57 16.01
C TRP A 631 -14.97 -11.43 16.71
N ASP A 632 -15.59 -10.59 15.91
CA ASP A 632 -16.46 -9.50 16.37
C ASP A 632 -17.92 -9.91 16.15
N LEU A 633 -18.73 -9.78 17.20
CA LEU A 633 -20.11 -10.26 17.24
C LEU A 633 -21.03 -9.26 17.92
N ASP A 634 -22.15 -8.94 17.27
CA ASP A 634 -23.29 -8.22 17.85
C ASP A 634 -24.45 -9.18 18.11
N TYR A 635 -24.83 -9.36 19.36
CA TYR A 635 -26.06 -10.08 19.75
C TYR A 635 -27.11 -9.09 20.20
N ASP A 636 -28.25 -9.04 19.51
CA ASP A 636 -29.38 -8.19 19.88
C ASP A 636 -30.36 -8.96 20.82
N PRO A 637 -30.36 -8.63 22.14
CA PRO A 637 -31.23 -9.33 23.10
C PRO A 637 -32.72 -9.01 22.88
N LYS A 638 -33.07 -7.87 22.28
CA LYS A 638 -34.46 -7.51 22.00
C LYS A 638 -35.04 -8.35 20.86
N LEU A 639 -34.23 -8.61 19.84
CA LEU A 639 -34.61 -9.39 18.67
C LEU A 639 -34.26 -10.88 18.81
N GLY A 640 -33.47 -11.25 19.82
CA GLY A 640 -33.03 -12.62 20.08
C GLY A 640 -32.13 -13.20 18.96
N ARG A 641 -31.39 -12.35 18.26
CA ARG A 641 -30.58 -12.76 17.09
C ARG A 641 -29.23 -12.01 17.01
N ILE A 642 -28.35 -12.58 16.21
CA ILE A 642 -27.08 -11.93 15.84
C ILE A 642 -27.39 -10.83 14.82
N GLY A 643 -27.01 -9.59 15.10
CA GLY A 643 -27.11 -8.45 14.20
C GLY A 643 -25.95 -8.39 13.20
N ALA A 644 -24.72 -8.58 13.69
CA ALA A 644 -23.54 -8.67 12.86
C ALA A 644 -22.54 -9.69 13.41
N SER A 645 -21.78 -10.33 12.56
CA SER A 645 -20.70 -11.24 12.93
C SER A 645 -19.59 -11.17 11.90
N ASN A 646 -18.38 -10.83 12.33
CA ASN A 646 -17.17 -10.80 11.50
C ASN A 646 -16.13 -11.74 12.10
N LEU A 647 -15.89 -12.86 11.47
CA LEU A 647 -14.88 -13.84 11.85
C LEU A 647 -13.73 -13.80 10.85
N TYR A 648 -12.53 -13.66 11.34
CA TYR A 648 -11.31 -13.87 10.59
C TYR A 648 -10.45 -14.93 11.27
N ALA A 649 -9.94 -15.89 10.49
CA ALA A 649 -8.96 -16.87 10.93
C ALA A 649 -7.82 -16.93 9.93
N GLY A 650 -6.59 -16.70 10.38
CA GLY A 650 -5.39 -16.74 9.57
C GLY A 650 -4.32 -17.62 10.19
N TYR A 651 -3.69 -18.46 9.37
CA TYR A 651 -2.57 -19.29 9.75
C TYR A 651 -1.42 -19.09 8.78
N SER A 652 -0.23 -18.73 9.30
CA SER A 652 0.96 -18.45 8.49
C SER A 652 2.16 -19.20 9.04
N ARG A 653 2.68 -20.21 8.32
CA ARG A 653 3.85 -20.96 8.73
C ARG A 653 4.79 -21.20 7.57
N GLY A 654 6.04 -20.75 7.74
CA GLY A 654 7.07 -20.89 6.74
C GLY A 654 6.72 -20.13 5.45
N ILE A 655 6.39 -20.84 4.40
CA ILE A 655 6.03 -20.26 3.10
C ILE A 655 4.52 -20.29 2.84
N THR A 656 3.72 -20.83 3.76
CA THR A 656 2.29 -21.02 3.57
C THR A 656 1.51 -20.09 4.48
N THR A 657 0.57 -19.35 3.90
CA THR A 657 -0.45 -18.55 4.60
C THR A 657 -1.82 -18.99 4.11
N VAL A 658 -2.70 -19.29 5.05
CA VAL A 658 -4.10 -19.63 4.79
C VAL A 658 -4.96 -18.70 5.62
N GLY A 659 -5.97 -18.11 5.02
CA GLY A 659 -6.92 -17.24 5.71
C GLY A 659 -8.35 -17.56 5.32
N LEU A 660 -9.26 -17.27 6.24
CA LEU A 660 -10.70 -17.38 6.04
C LEU A 660 -11.39 -16.22 6.73
N GLY A 661 -12.08 -15.41 5.96
CA GLY A 661 -13.01 -14.39 6.44
C GLY A 661 -14.44 -14.88 6.31
N HIS A 662 -15.29 -14.59 7.30
CA HIS A 662 -16.73 -14.82 7.25
C HIS A 662 -17.46 -13.63 7.85
N ALA A 663 -18.24 -12.92 7.04
CA ALA A 663 -19.00 -11.76 7.45
C ALA A 663 -20.50 -12.03 7.31
N VAL A 664 -21.26 -11.71 8.35
CA VAL A 664 -22.73 -11.77 8.38
C VAL A 664 -23.24 -10.41 8.83
N LEU A 665 -24.21 -9.88 8.11
CA LEU A 665 -24.95 -8.68 8.49
C LEU A 665 -26.44 -8.91 8.34
N ASN A 666 -27.16 -8.72 9.44
CA ASN A 666 -28.61 -8.78 9.53
C ASN A 666 -29.14 -7.39 9.96
N ALA A 667 -29.03 -6.41 9.06
CA ALA A 667 -29.53 -5.07 9.31
C ALA A 667 -31.06 -4.98 9.08
N VAL A 668 -31.71 -4.11 9.83
CA VAL A 668 -33.12 -3.76 9.64
C VAL A 668 -33.20 -2.61 8.64
N ASP A 669 -34.11 -2.67 7.69
CA ASP A 669 -34.39 -1.60 6.73
C ASP A 669 -34.68 -0.27 7.45
N GLU A 670 -34.26 0.87 6.88
CA GLU A 670 -34.49 2.22 7.38
C GLU A 670 -35.97 2.53 7.67
N GLN A 671 -36.88 1.84 6.99
CA GLN A 671 -38.32 2.00 7.19
C GLN A 671 -38.87 1.22 8.40
N GLY A 672 -38.04 0.44 9.09
CA GLY A 672 -38.41 -0.23 10.36
C GLY A 672 -39.49 -1.30 10.22
N THR A 673 -39.81 -1.73 9.00
CA THR A 673 -40.67 -2.89 8.78
C THR A 673 -39.82 -4.14 8.92
N ALA A 674 -40.16 -5.00 9.87
CA ALA A 674 -39.47 -6.27 10.15
C ALA A 674 -39.44 -7.26 8.95
N ALA A 675 -39.96 -6.85 7.79
CA ALA A 675 -40.12 -7.67 6.60
C ALA A 675 -38.94 -7.63 5.62
N THR A 676 -38.09 -6.60 5.66
CA THR A 676 -36.94 -6.45 4.74
C THR A 676 -35.65 -6.39 5.53
N LEU A 677 -35.13 -7.56 5.90
CA LEU A 677 -33.77 -7.70 6.41
C LEU A 677 -32.79 -7.61 5.26
N LEU A 678 -31.99 -6.58 5.24
CA LEU A 678 -30.77 -6.60 4.44
C LEU A 678 -29.85 -7.68 5.02
N GLN A 679 -29.87 -8.84 4.40
CA GLN A 679 -28.97 -9.93 4.75
C GLN A 679 -27.76 -9.90 3.82
N SER A 680 -26.60 -9.86 4.40
CA SER A 680 -25.34 -10.10 3.71
C SER A 680 -24.63 -11.23 4.42
N GLN A 681 -24.22 -12.26 3.68
CA GLN A 681 -23.41 -13.35 4.21
C GLN A 681 -22.33 -13.70 3.21
N GLN A 682 -21.08 -13.42 3.56
CA GLN A 682 -19.93 -13.59 2.69
C GLN A 682 -18.88 -14.49 3.31
N LEU A 683 -18.24 -15.31 2.48
CA LEU A 683 -17.09 -16.13 2.83
C LEU A 683 -15.91 -15.76 1.94
N GLU A 684 -14.76 -15.49 2.56
CA GLU A 684 -13.56 -14.98 1.90
C GLU A 684 -12.34 -15.85 2.22
N PRO A 685 -12.15 -16.96 1.47
CA PRO A 685 -10.95 -17.77 1.60
C PRO A 685 -9.74 -17.10 0.94
N PHE A 686 -8.58 -17.31 1.54
CA PHE A 686 -7.28 -16.88 1.03
C PHE A 686 -6.23 -17.96 1.25
N LEU A 687 -5.41 -18.23 0.24
CA LEU A 687 -4.28 -19.16 0.28
C LEU A 687 -3.08 -18.52 -0.40
N GLU A 688 -1.93 -18.53 0.26
CA GLU A 688 -0.65 -18.17 -0.33
C GLU A 688 0.40 -19.24 0.03
N ILE A 689 1.12 -19.75 -0.98
CA ILE A 689 2.25 -20.65 -0.85
C ILE A 689 3.45 -19.99 -1.54
N GLY A 690 4.43 -19.58 -0.75
CA GLY A 690 5.57 -18.80 -1.22
C GLY A 690 5.25 -17.33 -1.43
N LYS A 691 6.09 -16.66 -2.22
CA LYS A 691 5.92 -15.25 -2.62
C LYS A 691 6.25 -15.12 -4.10
N GLN A 692 5.69 -14.13 -4.75
CA GLN A 692 5.89 -13.92 -6.19
C GLN A 692 7.37 -13.82 -6.60
N ASN A 693 8.22 -13.29 -5.73
CA ASN A 693 9.66 -13.12 -5.97
C ASN A 693 10.53 -14.31 -5.48
N ARG A 694 9.93 -15.36 -4.94
CA ARG A 694 10.68 -16.54 -4.45
C ARG A 694 10.97 -17.48 -5.60
N GLY A 695 12.18 -18.09 -5.61
CA GLY A 695 12.55 -19.17 -6.53
C GLY A 695 11.71 -20.43 -6.30
N GLY A 696 11.41 -21.16 -7.37
CA GLY A 696 10.56 -22.34 -7.38
C GLY A 696 9.09 -22.03 -7.59
N PHE A 697 8.23 -22.98 -7.23
CA PHE A 697 6.78 -22.86 -7.39
C PHE A 697 6.16 -22.04 -6.25
N ASN A 698 5.29 -21.08 -6.61
CA ASN A 698 4.54 -20.25 -5.70
C ASN A 698 3.09 -20.16 -6.20
N LEU A 699 2.13 -20.11 -5.27
CA LEU A 699 0.71 -20.13 -5.57
C LEU A 699 -0.02 -19.14 -4.66
N ALA A 700 -0.93 -18.35 -5.22
CA ALA A 700 -1.89 -17.57 -4.45
C ALA A 700 -3.30 -17.80 -4.99
N ALA A 701 -4.28 -17.87 -4.09
CA ALA A 701 -5.69 -17.96 -4.43
C ALA A 701 -6.51 -17.17 -3.42
N ASN A 702 -7.51 -16.45 -3.89
CA ASN A 702 -8.47 -15.74 -3.06
C ASN A 702 -9.87 -15.75 -3.71
N GLY A 703 -10.88 -15.42 -2.92
CA GLY A 703 -12.24 -15.32 -3.45
C GLY A 703 -13.21 -14.77 -2.41
N GLY A 704 -14.39 -14.35 -2.88
CA GLY A 704 -15.52 -13.93 -2.07
C GLY A 704 -16.80 -14.56 -2.60
N TYR A 705 -17.44 -15.39 -1.79
CA TYR A 705 -18.70 -16.03 -2.08
C TYR A 705 -19.83 -15.44 -1.27
N ASP A 706 -20.89 -15.01 -1.94
CA ASP A 706 -22.10 -14.48 -1.34
C ASP A 706 -23.14 -15.58 -1.21
N PHE A 707 -23.47 -15.98 0.02
CA PHE A 707 -24.46 -17.03 0.30
C PHE A 707 -25.91 -16.57 0.07
N VAL A 708 -26.18 -15.26 0.20
CA VAL A 708 -27.53 -14.73 0.01
C VAL A 708 -27.93 -14.80 -1.46
N HIS A 709 -27.01 -14.43 -2.36
CA HIS A 709 -27.23 -14.49 -3.80
C HIS A 709 -26.75 -15.78 -4.45
N GLY A 710 -26.08 -16.66 -3.70
CA GLY A 710 -25.59 -17.94 -4.20
C GLY A 710 -24.51 -17.81 -5.28
N GLN A 711 -23.70 -16.75 -5.25
CA GLN A 711 -22.74 -16.46 -6.33
C GLN A 711 -21.34 -16.13 -5.82
N LEU A 712 -20.34 -16.48 -6.63
CA LEU A 712 -18.96 -16.04 -6.44
C LEU A 712 -18.85 -14.60 -6.95
N GLN A 713 -18.69 -13.61 -6.06
CA GLN A 713 -18.57 -12.20 -6.42
C GLN A 713 -17.21 -11.89 -7.05
N TYR A 714 -16.17 -12.50 -6.53
CA TYR A 714 -14.83 -12.43 -7.10
C TYR A 714 -14.05 -13.70 -6.76
N GLY A 715 -13.08 -14.02 -7.57
CA GLY A 715 -12.12 -15.10 -7.30
C GLY A 715 -10.90 -14.98 -8.17
N GLY A 716 -9.75 -15.37 -7.63
CA GLY A 716 -8.49 -15.37 -8.34
C GLY A 716 -7.61 -16.52 -7.92
N ILE A 717 -6.90 -17.08 -8.88
CA ILE A 717 -5.79 -18.02 -8.64
C ILE A 717 -4.62 -17.61 -9.52
N GLN A 718 -3.42 -17.61 -8.95
CA GLN A 718 -2.19 -17.24 -9.63
C GLN A 718 -1.07 -18.19 -9.23
N ALA A 719 -0.46 -18.84 -10.21
CA ALA A 719 0.70 -19.67 -10.06
C ALA A 719 1.93 -18.97 -10.66
N VAL A 720 3.03 -18.98 -9.93
CA VAL A 720 4.32 -18.42 -10.34
C VAL A 720 5.39 -19.50 -10.20
N TYR A 721 6.14 -19.71 -11.26
CA TYR A 721 7.31 -20.59 -11.23
C TYR A 721 8.54 -19.78 -11.65
N ASN A 722 9.45 -19.57 -10.71
CA ASN A 722 10.70 -18.86 -10.92
C ASN A 722 11.86 -19.86 -10.90
N TRP A 723 12.66 -19.84 -11.97
CA TRP A 723 13.81 -20.74 -12.07
C TRP A 723 15.02 -19.96 -12.64
N ASN A 724 16.20 -20.29 -12.15
CA ASN A 724 17.46 -19.73 -12.63
C ASN A 724 17.41 -18.23 -12.97
N CYS A 725 17.14 -17.89 -14.22
CA CYS A 725 17.14 -16.52 -14.76
C CYS A 725 15.75 -16.07 -15.23
N CYS A 726 14.72 -16.87 -15.05
CA CYS A 726 13.39 -16.63 -15.61
C CYS A 726 12.28 -16.91 -14.61
N GLY A 727 11.11 -16.37 -14.88
CA GLY A 727 9.88 -16.66 -14.17
C GLY A 727 8.69 -16.68 -15.12
N LEU A 728 7.76 -17.60 -14.89
CA LEU A 728 6.48 -17.69 -15.57
C LEU A 728 5.37 -17.50 -14.57
N THR A 729 4.47 -16.58 -14.85
CA THR A 729 3.23 -16.36 -14.08
C THR A 729 2.04 -16.71 -14.96
N VAL A 730 1.12 -17.50 -14.41
CA VAL A 730 -0.18 -17.79 -15.02
C VAL A 730 -1.25 -17.56 -13.97
N GLY A 731 -2.33 -16.87 -14.33
CA GLY A 731 -3.40 -16.55 -13.43
C GLY A 731 -4.77 -16.58 -14.11
N TYR A 732 -5.76 -16.78 -13.28
CA TYR A 732 -7.18 -16.70 -13.64
C TYR A 732 -7.87 -15.81 -12.62
N ARG A 733 -8.72 -14.89 -13.09
CA ARG A 733 -9.59 -14.08 -12.24
C ARG A 733 -11.00 -14.03 -12.78
N ARG A 734 -11.94 -13.94 -11.86
CA ARG A 734 -13.35 -13.77 -12.12
C ARG A 734 -13.90 -12.64 -11.27
N PHE A 735 -14.69 -11.75 -11.88
CA PHE A 735 -15.52 -10.77 -11.20
C PHE A 735 -16.97 -10.94 -11.65
N ALA A 736 -17.90 -11.01 -10.70
CA ALA A 736 -19.33 -11.10 -10.95
C ALA A 736 -20.04 -10.01 -10.11
N LEU A 737 -19.97 -8.77 -10.57
CA LEU A 737 -20.53 -7.58 -9.94
C LEU A 737 -21.82 -7.12 -10.68
N GLY A 738 -22.73 -8.07 -10.89
CA GLY A 738 -23.97 -7.84 -11.62
C GLY A 738 -23.77 -7.56 -13.11
N SER A 739 -24.73 -6.88 -13.72
CA SER A 739 -24.72 -6.56 -15.16
C SER A 739 -23.63 -5.56 -15.56
N LEU A 740 -23.07 -4.83 -14.61
CA LEU A 740 -22.03 -3.82 -14.87
C LEU A 740 -20.66 -4.44 -15.10
N ARG A 741 -20.35 -5.55 -14.42
CA ARG A 741 -19.09 -6.26 -14.58
C ARG A 741 -19.27 -7.76 -14.37
N ASP A 742 -19.31 -8.48 -15.46
CA ASP A 742 -19.19 -9.93 -15.52
C ASP A 742 -17.92 -10.25 -16.32
N GLU A 743 -16.80 -10.42 -15.63
CA GLU A 743 -15.47 -10.43 -16.24
C GLU A 743 -14.69 -11.69 -15.88
N THR A 744 -14.07 -12.28 -16.90
CA THR A 744 -13.06 -13.32 -16.75
C THR A 744 -11.76 -12.83 -17.37
N GLN A 745 -10.67 -12.93 -16.59
CA GLN A 745 -9.32 -12.55 -17.00
C GLN A 745 -8.41 -13.77 -16.98
N TYR A 746 -7.63 -13.95 -18.05
CA TYR A 746 -6.51 -14.87 -18.11
C TYR A 746 -5.23 -14.06 -18.10
N LEU A 747 -4.45 -14.23 -17.05
CA LEU A 747 -3.23 -13.46 -16.80
C LEU A 747 -2.01 -14.30 -17.13
N TYR A 748 -1.07 -13.74 -17.84
CA TYR A 748 0.21 -14.39 -18.09
C TYR A 748 1.33 -13.33 -18.08
N SER A 749 2.46 -13.72 -17.56
CA SER A 749 3.64 -12.87 -17.53
C SER A 749 4.90 -13.72 -17.57
N PHE A 750 5.85 -13.30 -18.38
CA PHE A 750 7.19 -13.88 -18.43
C PHE A 750 8.20 -12.88 -17.85
N THR A 751 8.96 -13.32 -16.86
CA THR A 751 9.92 -12.49 -16.15
C THR A 751 11.34 -12.89 -16.52
N LEU A 752 12.16 -11.92 -16.90
CA LEU A 752 13.61 -12.04 -16.99
C LEU A 752 14.20 -11.49 -15.70
N ALA A 753 14.82 -12.36 -14.90
CA ALA A 753 15.39 -11.97 -13.61
C ALA A 753 16.41 -10.83 -13.77
N ASN A 754 16.38 -9.86 -12.86
CA ASN A 754 17.22 -8.67 -12.86
C ASN A 754 17.04 -7.73 -14.07
N PHE A 755 16.14 -8.05 -15.01
CA PHE A 755 15.96 -7.27 -16.23
C PHE A 755 14.57 -6.66 -16.33
N GLY A 756 13.51 -7.46 -16.15
CA GLY A 756 12.13 -7.01 -16.24
C GLY A 756 11.16 -8.12 -16.57
N SER A 757 9.90 -7.77 -16.82
CA SER A 757 8.86 -8.74 -17.12
C SER A 757 7.96 -8.23 -18.25
N VAL A 758 7.48 -9.14 -19.08
CA VAL A 758 6.53 -8.92 -20.19
C VAL A 758 5.21 -9.58 -19.84
N GLY A 759 4.08 -8.92 -20.11
CA GLY A 759 2.74 -9.43 -19.86
C GLY A 759 2.00 -8.64 -18.78
N ASP A 760 1.02 -9.26 -18.12
CA ASP A 760 0.03 -8.61 -17.25
C ASP A 760 0.52 -8.38 -15.79
N ILE A 761 1.73 -7.90 -15.59
CA ILE A 761 2.38 -7.79 -14.26
C ILE A 761 1.59 -6.94 -13.29
N ARG A 762 1.03 -5.81 -13.73
CA ARG A 762 0.31 -4.90 -12.85
C ARG A 762 -0.93 -5.54 -12.24
N ARG A 763 -1.60 -6.42 -13.00
CA ARG A 763 -2.78 -7.12 -12.57
C ARG A 763 -2.44 -8.39 -11.79
N SER A 764 -1.30 -9.02 -12.07
CA SER A 764 -0.89 -10.26 -11.41
C SER A 764 -0.62 -10.10 -9.92
N ASN A 765 -0.12 -8.94 -9.49
CA ASN A 765 0.23 -8.68 -8.09
C ASN A 765 -0.97 -8.62 -7.14
N ALA A 766 -2.19 -8.46 -7.64
CA ALA A 766 -3.37 -8.33 -6.79
C ALA A 766 -3.79 -9.63 -6.09
N VAL A 767 -3.40 -10.80 -6.59
CA VAL A 767 -3.75 -12.09 -5.97
C VAL A 767 -2.83 -12.46 -4.81
N PHE A 768 -1.55 -12.07 -4.87
CA PHE A 768 -0.56 -12.28 -3.78
C PHE A 768 -0.63 -11.23 -2.65
N ARG A 769 -1.67 -10.43 -2.58
CA ARG A 769 -1.88 -9.48 -1.49
C ARG A 769 -2.88 -10.07 -0.51
N ASP A 770 -2.54 -10.02 0.77
CA ASP A 770 -3.47 -10.34 1.84
C ASP A 770 -4.69 -9.41 1.76
N PRO A 771 -5.90 -9.92 1.49
CA PRO A 771 -7.10 -9.10 1.40
C PRO A 771 -7.47 -8.45 2.73
N THR A 772 -6.94 -8.96 3.85
CA THR A 772 -7.22 -8.45 5.21
C THR A 772 -6.30 -7.30 5.62
N VAL A 773 -5.20 -7.11 4.93
CA VAL A 773 -4.37 -5.91 5.08
C VAL A 773 -4.99 -4.82 4.22
N ALA A 774 -5.75 -3.92 4.85
CA ALA A 774 -6.19 -2.70 4.20
C ALA A 774 -4.97 -2.06 3.49
N PRO A 775 -5.12 -1.61 2.25
CA PRO A 775 -4.01 -0.94 1.59
C PRO A 775 -3.55 0.19 2.50
N SER A 776 -2.30 0.12 2.95
CA SER A 776 -1.66 1.25 3.61
C SER A 776 -1.56 2.34 2.54
N TYR A 777 -2.50 3.27 2.60
CA TYR A 777 -2.49 4.48 1.78
C TYR A 777 -1.34 5.39 2.18
#